data_c60e5877a13b3a5d0590a7e1d4449971
#
_entry.id   c60e5877a13b3a5d0590a7e1d4449971
#
_cell.length_a   1.000
_cell.length_b   1.000
_cell.length_c   1.000
_cell.angle_alpha   90.00
_cell.angle_beta   90.00
_cell.angle_gamma   90.00
#
_symmetry.space_group_name_H-M   'P 1'
#
loop_
_entity.id
_entity.type
_entity.pdbx_description
1 polymer ?
#
loop_
_entity_poly.entity_id
_entity_poly.type
_entity_poly.pdbx_seq_one_letter_code
_entity_poly.pdbx_strand_id
1 'polypeptide(L)'
;MNRLHIEIAGIVQGVGFRPFLHRLARREHLAGWARNTPAGVELELEGDAPALDRFVHTVRDAPPPLAVVEDVRALPMPAPAGYRGFVIRPSRSGAAATLASPDLAPCPACLRELYTIGDRRYLYPFINCTDCGPRFSILRALPYDRANTSMAGFAMCPACAAEYADIESRRYHAQPDCCPVCGPQAYFLDAAGRLQQGEPVALAQQALAAGKIVAVKGTGGIHLACDACNPDAVQRLRRRKHRPEKPLAVLCRDLKAAETFCHVTPEQAALLQSPRAPIVLCDKHDPSAFLMLSANARIGLMLPYTPLHVLLADGRFGGPAALVMTSANRPGNPVLVDNADAVAALQGVADGFLLHDRPIVNRCDDSLIAAWQGQPYFFRRSRGYAPQPLTMPDTTADGLLAFGAEQKAGFAAGRGSHVFVRQYIGDLKNAETLDHYRAAWRGAARLFGLKPRALACDLHPDYASTREAETMAAAQNLPLLRVQHHWAHMVSCMADNRLSGEAFGIIWDGTGLGLDGTVWGGEFLAGGAAGFARCGSIRAIPLPGGDAAVKQIGRTGLALAWDAGLPEAELEALPLWQAMPNASSLCTMLEKQIACPPASSIGRLFDGVYALLTGRAVIDYDGEAPALLEALVRPGTPGRRYPVSFYKETDGLRRLDTRPLIAAIVADCKAGVAPAAVARGFLDALCRMAVDQCRVLNPERRPVVLSGGVFLNLYLLHGVTRLLTEAGYTVYTHHRVSTSDEGIALGQLAIAAAYRRKQNVSCRTASDCIG
;
A
#
# COMPACT_ATOMS: atom_id res chain seq x y z
N MET A 1 -23.45 45.36 -3.23
CA MET A 1 -22.34 44.55 -2.72
C MET A 1 -22.92 43.48 -1.81
N ASN A 2 -22.69 42.21 -2.12
CA ASN A 2 -23.11 41.07 -1.31
C ASN A 2 -21.90 40.55 -0.56
N ARG A 3 -22.14 39.88 0.62
CA ARG A 3 -21.10 39.26 1.41
C ARG A 3 -21.43 37.79 1.64
N LEU A 4 -20.45 36.94 1.46
CA LEU A 4 -20.54 35.50 1.74
C LEU A 4 -19.52 35.10 2.81
N HIS A 5 -19.96 34.27 3.75
CA HIS A 5 -19.06 33.47 4.59
C HIS A 5 -18.99 32.08 3.99
N ILE A 6 -17.78 31.57 3.73
CA ILE A 6 -17.57 30.31 3.02
C ILE A 6 -16.65 29.42 3.86
N GLU A 7 -17.06 28.17 4.03
CA GLU A 7 -16.29 27.10 4.64
C GLU A 7 -16.00 26.02 3.59
N ILE A 8 -14.74 25.61 3.46
CA ILE A 8 -14.29 24.62 2.49
C ILE A 8 -13.64 23.47 3.24
N ALA A 9 -14.21 22.27 3.10
CA ALA A 9 -13.69 21.04 3.68
C ALA A 9 -13.00 20.18 2.63
N GLY A 10 -12.05 19.33 3.08
CA GLY A 10 -11.31 18.42 2.22
C GLY A 10 -9.78 18.51 2.39
N ILE A 11 -9.02 18.05 1.39
CA ILE A 11 -7.57 18.23 1.30
C ILE A 11 -7.31 19.60 0.69
N VAL A 12 -7.37 20.63 1.52
CA VAL A 12 -7.28 22.04 1.12
C VAL A 12 -6.12 22.78 1.84
N GLN A 13 -5.26 22.02 2.53
CA GLN A 13 -4.06 22.55 3.18
C GLN A 13 -2.80 21.84 2.65
N GLY A 14 -1.73 22.60 2.47
CA GLY A 14 -0.46 22.06 1.92
C GLY A 14 -0.49 21.78 0.42
N VAL A 15 -1.49 22.26 -0.31
CA VAL A 15 -1.74 22.04 -1.74
C VAL A 15 -1.87 23.34 -2.55
N GLY A 16 -1.31 24.43 -2.06
CA GLY A 16 -1.38 25.74 -2.73
C GLY A 16 -2.77 26.39 -2.69
N PHE A 17 -3.66 25.93 -1.83
CA PHE A 17 -5.08 26.36 -1.85
C PHE A 17 -5.28 27.82 -1.43
N ARG A 18 -4.63 28.31 -0.38
CA ARG A 18 -4.71 29.74 0.05
C ARG A 18 -4.20 30.68 -1.03
N PRO A 19 -3.01 30.44 -1.65
CA PRO A 19 -2.57 31.22 -2.83
C PRO A 19 -3.56 31.19 -3.99
N PHE A 20 -4.17 30.03 -4.27
CA PHE A 20 -5.20 29.90 -5.30
C PHE A 20 -6.41 30.78 -5.01
N LEU A 21 -6.97 30.71 -3.78
CA LEU A 21 -8.11 31.56 -3.37
C LEU A 21 -7.79 33.04 -3.52
N HIS A 22 -6.57 33.45 -3.15
CA HIS A 22 -6.16 34.83 -3.29
C HIS A 22 -6.10 35.28 -4.75
N ARG A 23 -5.45 34.52 -5.65
CA ARG A 23 -5.39 34.83 -7.08
C ARG A 23 -6.79 34.85 -7.72
N LEU A 24 -7.66 33.91 -7.30
CA LEU A 24 -9.04 33.84 -7.76
C LEU A 24 -9.84 35.06 -7.32
N ALA A 25 -9.74 35.47 -6.05
CA ALA A 25 -10.41 36.66 -5.54
C ALA A 25 -9.97 37.94 -6.25
N ARG A 26 -8.67 38.09 -6.54
CA ARG A 26 -8.15 39.21 -7.33
C ARG A 26 -8.69 39.22 -8.76
N ARG A 27 -8.72 38.05 -9.42
CA ARG A 27 -9.24 37.90 -10.79
C ARG A 27 -10.71 38.27 -10.89
N GLU A 28 -11.51 37.90 -9.89
CA GLU A 28 -12.94 38.19 -9.82
C GLU A 28 -13.24 39.56 -9.15
N HIS A 29 -12.23 40.37 -8.85
CA HIS A 29 -12.35 41.67 -8.17
C HIS A 29 -13.09 41.61 -6.85
N LEU A 30 -12.89 40.56 -6.06
CA LEU A 30 -13.51 40.35 -4.76
C LEU A 30 -12.57 40.80 -3.63
N ALA A 31 -13.17 41.39 -2.57
CA ALA A 31 -12.46 41.76 -1.35
C ALA A 31 -12.83 40.80 -0.21
N GLY A 32 -11.92 40.64 0.77
CA GLY A 32 -12.20 39.76 1.90
C GLY A 32 -10.94 39.13 2.51
N TRP A 33 -11.10 37.96 3.08
CA TRP A 33 -9.99 37.24 3.69
C TRP A 33 -10.20 35.71 3.64
N ALA A 34 -9.08 34.96 3.72
CA ALA A 34 -9.09 33.52 3.94
C ALA A 34 -8.12 33.11 5.05
N ARG A 35 -8.43 32.01 5.75
CA ARG A 35 -7.52 31.38 6.73
C ARG A 35 -7.70 29.87 6.80
N ASN A 36 -6.66 29.17 7.21
CA ASN A 36 -6.79 27.78 7.59
C ASN A 36 -7.49 27.64 8.94
N THR A 37 -8.32 26.62 9.05
CA THR A 37 -8.95 26.22 10.31
C THR A 37 -8.71 24.72 10.53
N PRO A 38 -8.96 24.21 11.73
CA PRO A 38 -8.94 22.76 11.95
C PRO A 38 -9.91 21.97 11.09
N ALA A 39 -10.97 22.60 10.53
CA ALA A 39 -11.97 21.98 9.66
C ALA A 39 -11.66 22.09 8.16
N GLY A 40 -10.70 22.92 7.76
CA GLY A 40 -10.40 23.15 6.35
C GLY A 40 -9.94 24.58 6.09
N VAL A 41 -10.60 25.30 5.21
CA VAL A 41 -10.37 26.72 4.93
C VAL A 41 -11.66 27.49 5.14
N GLU A 42 -11.57 28.60 5.86
CA GLU A 42 -12.65 29.54 6.11
C GLU A 42 -12.32 30.87 5.41
N LEU A 43 -13.29 31.48 4.77
CA LEU A 43 -13.12 32.76 4.10
C LEU A 43 -14.40 33.60 4.11
N GLU A 44 -14.24 34.91 4.01
CA GLU A 44 -15.30 35.84 3.72
C GLU A 44 -14.98 36.65 2.48
N LEU A 45 -15.99 36.88 1.66
CA LEU A 45 -15.88 37.60 0.40
C LEU A 45 -16.97 38.65 0.28
N GLU A 46 -16.59 39.80 -0.27
CA GLU A 46 -17.48 40.87 -0.68
C GLU A 46 -17.30 41.18 -2.15
N GLY A 47 -18.42 41.38 -2.85
CA GLY A 47 -18.43 41.74 -4.27
C GLY A 47 -19.82 41.65 -4.89
N ASP A 48 -19.85 41.66 -6.20
CA ASP A 48 -21.09 41.49 -6.97
C ASP A 48 -21.53 40.03 -6.99
N ALA A 49 -22.84 39.77 -6.94
CA ALA A 49 -23.37 38.41 -6.89
C ALA A 49 -22.81 37.49 -7.99
N PRO A 50 -22.76 37.88 -9.29
CA PRO A 50 -22.18 37.03 -10.32
C PRO A 50 -20.69 36.68 -10.12
N ALA A 51 -19.91 37.60 -9.55
CA ALA A 51 -18.50 37.36 -9.25
C ALA A 51 -18.31 36.38 -8.08
N LEU A 52 -19.14 36.49 -7.04
CA LEU A 52 -19.20 35.56 -5.92
C LEU A 52 -19.60 34.16 -6.38
N ASP A 53 -20.60 34.04 -7.27
CA ASP A 53 -21.03 32.75 -7.81
C ASP A 53 -19.93 32.09 -8.65
N ARG A 54 -19.26 32.86 -9.56
CA ARG A 54 -18.11 32.32 -10.34
C ARG A 54 -16.98 31.88 -9.44
N PHE A 55 -16.71 32.61 -8.37
CA PHE A 55 -15.69 32.20 -7.38
C PHE A 55 -16.03 30.84 -6.75
N VAL A 56 -17.25 30.67 -6.24
CA VAL A 56 -17.70 29.41 -5.60
C VAL A 56 -17.66 28.26 -6.60
N HIS A 57 -18.16 28.46 -7.83
CA HIS A 57 -18.08 27.45 -8.89
C HIS A 57 -16.64 27.06 -9.22
N THR A 58 -15.74 28.03 -9.40
CA THR A 58 -14.32 27.74 -9.70
C THR A 58 -13.65 26.97 -8.57
N VAL A 59 -13.96 27.28 -7.32
CA VAL A 59 -13.43 26.54 -6.16
C VAL A 59 -13.89 25.08 -6.16
N ARG A 60 -15.11 24.79 -6.57
CA ARG A 60 -15.65 23.42 -6.65
C ARG A 60 -15.11 22.66 -7.86
N ASP A 61 -15.12 23.26 -9.04
CA ASP A 61 -14.98 22.57 -10.32
C ASP A 61 -13.54 22.59 -10.86
N ALA A 62 -12.74 23.58 -10.46
CA ALA A 62 -11.37 23.76 -10.91
C ALA A 62 -10.39 24.12 -9.77
N PRO A 63 -10.36 23.35 -8.67
CA PRO A 63 -9.40 23.56 -7.59
C PRO A 63 -7.97 23.26 -8.04
N PRO A 64 -6.94 23.63 -7.27
CA PRO A 64 -5.57 23.21 -7.56
C PRO A 64 -5.47 21.71 -7.76
N PRO A 65 -4.60 21.20 -8.65
CA PRO A 65 -4.56 19.79 -9.04
C PRO A 65 -4.38 18.77 -7.91
N LEU A 66 -3.85 19.21 -6.78
CA LEU A 66 -3.59 18.38 -5.60
C LEU A 66 -4.64 18.56 -4.50
N ALA A 67 -5.54 19.53 -4.66
CA ALA A 67 -6.63 19.75 -3.73
C ALA A 67 -7.75 18.73 -4.00
N VAL A 68 -8.41 18.31 -2.91
CA VAL A 68 -9.66 17.56 -2.97
C VAL A 68 -10.70 18.37 -2.20
N VAL A 69 -11.58 19.05 -2.90
CA VAL A 69 -12.68 19.80 -2.30
C VAL A 69 -13.85 18.84 -2.10
N GLU A 70 -14.20 18.59 -0.86
CA GLU A 70 -15.28 17.65 -0.50
C GLU A 70 -16.61 18.38 -0.27
N ASP A 71 -16.55 19.57 0.35
CA ASP A 71 -17.72 20.39 0.63
C ASP A 71 -17.37 21.87 0.56
N VAL A 72 -18.30 22.66 0.04
CA VAL A 72 -18.23 24.13 0.02
C VAL A 72 -19.56 24.66 0.52
N ARG A 73 -19.57 25.22 1.72
CA ARG A 73 -20.75 25.88 2.32
C ARG A 73 -20.59 27.38 2.20
N ALA A 74 -21.47 28.00 1.42
CA ALA A 74 -21.51 29.45 1.26
C ALA A 74 -22.78 29.99 1.93
N LEU A 75 -22.61 30.84 2.93
CA LEU A 75 -23.68 31.42 3.72
C LEU A 75 -23.74 32.94 3.47
N PRO A 76 -24.88 33.49 3.01
CA PRO A 76 -25.05 34.93 2.88
C PRO A 76 -24.96 35.63 4.24
N MET A 77 -24.25 36.75 4.25
CA MET A 77 -24.07 37.59 5.44
C MET A 77 -24.92 38.87 5.33
N PRO A 78 -25.50 39.36 6.45
CA PRO A 78 -26.55 40.41 6.42
C PRO A 78 -26.09 41.77 5.92
N ALA A 79 -24.79 42.10 6.07
CA ALA A 79 -24.26 43.41 5.67
C ALA A 79 -22.81 43.33 5.17
N PRO A 80 -22.39 44.16 4.23
CA PRO A 80 -20.98 44.33 3.86
C PRO A 80 -20.14 44.75 5.06
N ALA A 81 -18.92 44.24 5.14
CA ALA A 81 -17.92 44.64 6.17
C ALA A 81 -16.97 45.72 5.69
N GLY A 82 -17.00 46.05 4.38
CA GLY A 82 -16.18 47.12 3.78
C GLY A 82 -14.72 46.71 3.61
N TYR A 83 -14.45 45.47 3.20
CA TYR A 83 -13.09 44.98 2.96
C TYR A 83 -12.39 45.75 1.83
N ARG A 84 -11.11 46.09 2.02
CA ARG A 84 -10.27 46.75 1.01
C ARG A 84 -9.24 45.77 0.44
N GLY A 85 -9.67 44.96 -0.52
CA GLY A 85 -8.82 43.90 -1.11
C GLY A 85 -8.93 42.55 -0.37
N PHE A 86 -8.15 41.56 -0.82
CA PHE A 86 -8.18 40.21 -0.26
C PHE A 86 -6.88 39.90 0.49
N VAL A 87 -6.99 39.37 1.73
CA VAL A 87 -5.84 39.06 2.57
C VAL A 87 -5.89 37.64 3.12
N ILE A 88 -4.73 37.03 3.36
CA ILE A 88 -4.62 35.75 4.07
C ILE A 88 -4.37 36.03 5.55
N ARG A 89 -5.27 35.57 6.41
CA ARG A 89 -5.16 35.71 7.86
C ARG A 89 -4.40 34.53 8.48
N PRO A 90 -3.82 34.70 9.69
CA PRO A 90 -3.24 33.61 10.46
C PRO A 90 -4.23 32.45 10.66
N SER A 91 -3.71 31.23 10.68
CA SER A 91 -4.51 30.02 10.92
C SER A 91 -5.17 30.03 12.30
N ARG A 92 -6.37 29.50 12.39
CA ARG A 92 -7.07 29.32 13.67
C ARG A 92 -6.69 27.97 14.26
N SER A 93 -6.30 27.94 15.54
CA SER A 93 -6.08 26.71 16.30
C SER A 93 -7.41 26.11 16.78
N GLY A 94 -7.43 24.80 17.00
CA GLY A 94 -8.62 24.07 17.50
C GLY A 94 -8.46 22.55 17.33
N ALA A 95 -9.52 21.80 17.66
CA ALA A 95 -9.53 20.34 17.47
C ALA A 95 -9.35 19.99 15.97
N ALA A 96 -8.43 19.08 15.65
CA ALA A 96 -8.10 18.72 14.29
C ALA A 96 -9.31 18.07 13.58
N ALA A 97 -9.77 18.69 12.50
CA ALA A 97 -10.81 18.16 11.63
C ALA A 97 -10.38 18.14 10.16
N THR A 98 -9.30 18.86 9.80
CA THR A 98 -8.78 18.90 8.42
C THR A 98 -8.02 17.64 8.06
N LEU A 99 -7.78 17.49 6.76
CA LEU A 99 -7.03 16.37 6.18
C LEU A 99 -5.60 16.78 5.88
N ALA A 100 -4.66 15.83 5.96
CA ALA A 100 -3.28 16.02 5.61
C ALA A 100 -3.00 15.54 4.18
N SER A 101 -2.24 16.34 3.42
CA SER A 101 -1.76 15.96 2.08
C SER A 101 -0.63 14.93 2.18
N PRO A 102 -0.53 13.98 1.24
CA PRO A 102 0.64 13.11 1.10
C PRO A 102 1.87 13.90 0.64
N ASP A 103 3.06 13.29 0.78
CA ASP A 103 4.31 13.79 0.20
C ASP A 103 4.24 13.71 -1.34
N LEU A 104 4.82 14.69 -2.02
CA LEU A 104 4.73 14.87 -3.47
C LEU A 104 6.11 14.99 -4.10
N ALA A 105 6.27 14.41 -5.29
CA ALA A 105 7.49 14.54 -6.09
C ALA A 105 7.72 16.01 -6.53
N PRO A 106 8.98 16.37 -6.87
CA PRO A 106 9.30 17.72 -7.35
C PRO A 106 8.51 18.07 -8.63
N CYS A 107 7.92 19.25 -8.64
CA CYS A 107 7.20 19.74 -9.84
C CYS A 107 8.18 20.21 -10.92
N PRO A 108 7.76 20.28 -12.19
CA PRO A 108 8.63 20.70 -13.30
C PRO A 108 9.27 22.08 -13.11
N ALA A 109 8.58 23.01 -12.43
CA ALA A 109 9.12 24.34 -12.16
C ALA A 109 10.28 24.29 -11.14
N CYS A 110 10.14 23.50 -10.06
CA CYS A 110 11.24 23.31 -9.11
C CYS A 110 12.42 22.54 -9.74
N LEU A 111 12.17 21.60 -10.64
CA LEU A 111 13.23 20.92 -11.39
C LEU A 111 13.97 21.87 -12.33
N ARG A 112 13.30 22.81 -13.00
CA ARG A 112 13.98 23.84 -13.80
C ARG A 112 14.88 24.72 -12.93
N GLU A 113 14.39 25.23 -11.79
CA GLU A 113 15.19 26.04 -10.86
C GLU A 113 16.38 25.26 -10.30
N LEU A 114 16.20 23.96 -9.99
CA LEU A 114 17.27 23.06 -9.52
C LEU A 114 18.48 23.05 -10.45
N TYR A 115 18.25 23.17 -11.76
CA TYR A 115 19.29 23.14 -12.79
C TYR A 115 19.60 24.49 -13.44
N THR A 116 18.97 25.58 -13.01
CA THR A 116 19.26 26.92 -13.54
C THR A 116 20.47 27.51 -12.83
N ILE A 117 21.56 27.66 -13.57
CA ILE A 117 22.76 28.35 -13.07
C ILE A 117 22.40 29.78 -12.69
N GLY A 118 22.80 30.21 -11.51
CA GLY A 118 22.45 31.54 -10.97
C GLY A 118 21.17 31.57 -10.13
N ASP A 119 20.31 30.55 -10.18
CA ASP A 119 19.24 30.43 -9.19
C ASP A 119 19.82 30.14 -7.79
N ARG A 120 19.30 30.81 -6.76
CA ARG A 120 19.78 30.62 -5.38
C ARG A 120 19.57 29.23 -4.81
N ARG A 121 18.77 28.38 -5.47
CA ARG A 121 18.55 26.97 -5.16
C ARG A 121 19.18 26.02 -6.19
N TYR A 122 20.10 26.53 -7.02
CA TYR A 122 20.86 25.71 -7.94
C TYR A 122 21.51 24.54 -7.22
N LEU A 123 21.20 23.29 -7.65
CA LEU A 123 21.65 22.02 -7.06
C LEU A 123 21.27 21.84 -5.57
N TYR A 124 20.27 22.55 -5.07
CA TYR A 124 19.87 22.41 -3.69
C TYR A 124 18.90 21.22 -3.49
N PRO A 125 19.27 20.17 -2.72
CA PRO A 125 18.53 18.90 -2.65
C PRO A 125 17.21 18.97 -1.86
N PHE A 126 16.82 20.14 -1.36
CA PHE A 126 15.58 20.35 -0.60
C PHE A 126 14.69 21.44 -1.21
N ILE A 127 14.92 21.78 -2.49
CA ILE A 127 14.05 22.73 -3.21
C ILE A 127 12.61 22.21 -3.26
N ASN A 128 11.65 23.12 -3.04
CA ASN A 128 10.21 22.82 -3.08
C ASN A 128 9.40 24.10 -3.32
N CYS A 129 8.08 23.94 -3.48
CA CYS A 129 7.12 25.05 -3.52
C CYS A 129 5.75 24.62 -2.96
N THR A 130 4.69 25.40 -3.21
CA THR A 130 3.33 25.05 -2.79
C THR A 130 2.81 23.76 -3.42
N ASP A 131 3.30 23.39 -4.60
CA ASP A 131 2.76 22.28 -5.41
C ASP A 131 3.56 20.97 -5.27
N CYS A 132 4.69 20.97 -4.55
CA CYS A 132 5.56 19.79 -4.44
C CYS A 132 6.32 19.75 -3.12
N GLY A 133 7.02 18.62 -2.87
CA GLY A 133 7.88 18.41 -1.71
C GLY A 133 7.17 17.71 -0.54
N PRO A 134 7.82 17.71 0.64
CA PRO A 134 7.34 16.97 1.81
C PRO A 134 6.09 17.59 2.41
N ARG A 135 5.21 16.75 2.92
CA ARG A 135 3.96 17.10 3.61
C ARG A 135 3.78 16.22 4.85
N PHE A 136 3.23 15.01 4.65
CA PHE A 136 2.96 14.07 5.73
C PHE A 136 4.21 13.67 6.50
N SER A 137 5.30 13.37 5.81
CA SER A 137 6.55 12.92 6.45
C SER A 137 7.13 13.91 7.46
N ILE A 138 6.88 15.21 7.28
CA ILE A 138 7.39 16.27 8.16
C ILE A 138 6.36 16.79 9.18
N LEU A 139 5.11 16.34 9.11
CA LEU A 139 3.98 16.90 9.85
C LEU A 139 3.91 16.37 11.29
N ARG A 140 3.91 17.28 12.28
CA ARG A 140 3.77 16.99 13.72
C ARG A 140 2.34 17.17 14.22
N ALA A 141 1.65 18.19 13.70
CA ALA A 141 0.30 18.56 14.10
C ALA A 141 -0.43 19.28 12.95
N LEU A 142 -1.74 19.35 13.02
CA LEU A 142 -2.59 20.18 12.16
C LEU A 142 -3.02 21.45 12.92
N PRO A 143 -3.24 22.61 12.26
CA PRO A 143 -3.20 22.82 10.81
C PRO A 143 -1.77 22.74 10.24
N TYR A 144 -1.67 22.50 8.90
CA TYR A 144 -0.40 22.42 8.20
C TYR A 144 0.26 23.80 8.09
N ASP A 145 1.00 24.17 9.13
CA ASP A 145 1.79 25.37 9.21
C ASP A 145 3.24 25.02 9.60
N ARG A 146 4.22 25.85 9.21
CA ARG A 146 5.65 25.57 9.41
C ARG A 146 6.00 25.20 10.87
N ALA A 147 5.42 25.91 11.84
CA ALA A 147 5.61 25.63 13.26
C ALA A 147 5.16 24.22 13.68
N ASN A 148 4.21 23.63 12.96
CA ASN A 148 3.67 22.29 13.17
C ASN A 148 4.40 21.22 12.35
N THR A 149 5.55 21.52 11.77
CA THR A 149 6.36 20.60 10.97
C THR A 149 7.78 20.45 11.52
N SER A 150 8.57 19.51 10.98
CA SER A 150 10.00 19.43 11.29
C SER A 150 10.81 20.62 10.75
N MET A 151 10.21 21.44 9.88
CA MET A 151 10.84 22.69 9.39
C MET A 151 10.82 23.85 10.40
N ALA A 152 10.13 23.70 11.52
CA ALA A 152 10.14 24.69 12.61
C ALA A 152 11.56 24.99 13.16
N GLY A 153 12.45 23.99 13.08
CA GLY A 153 13.86 24.15 13.49
C GLY A 153 14.74 24.92 12.50
N PHE A 154 14.22 25.26 11.30
CA PHE A 154 14.96 25.94 10.24
C PHE A 154 14.39 27.35 10.04
N ALA A 155 14.98 28.35 10.72
CA ALA A 155 14.57 29.74 10.60
C ALA A 155 14.83 30.25 9.17
N MET A 156 13.84 30.89 8.56
CA MET A 156 13.97 31.42 7.19
C MET A 156 14.98 32.56 7.15
N CYS A 157 15.86 32.57 6.16
CA CYS A 157 16.67 33.76 5.84
C CYS A 157 15.77 34.89 5.26
N PRO A 158 16.24 36.17 5.23
CA PRO A 158 15.43 37.27 4.72
C PRO A 158 14.86 37.05 3.32
N ALA A 159 15.63 36.45 2.41
CA ALA A 159 15.19 36.17 1.04
C ALA A 159 14.07 35.11 0.97
N CYS A 160 14.16 34.03 1.79
CA CYS A 160 13.07 33.05 1.87
C CYS A 160 11.84 33.62 2.57
N ALA A 161 12.01 34.44 3.60
CA ALA A 161 10.89 35.10 4.26
C ALA A 161 10.16 36.08 3.32
N ALA A 162 10.90 36.80 2.47
CA ALA A 162 10.31 37.67 1.46
C ALA A 162 9.49 36.87 0.42
N GLU A 163 10.04 35.77 -0.12
CA GLU A 163 9.30 34.90 -1.05
C GLU A 163 8.07 34.25 -0.39
N TYR A 164 8.19 33.86 0.89
CA TYR A 164 7.09 33.27 1.64
C TYR A 164 5.94 34.26 1.84
N ALA A 165 6.26 35.56 1.96
CA ALA A 165 5.28 36.63 2.11
C ALA A 165 4.79 37.22 0.77
N ASP A 166 5.52 37.01 -0.32
CA ASP A 166 5.18 37.53 -1.64
C ASP A 166 4.11 36.67 -2.32
N ILE A 167 2.95 37.28 -2.55
CA ILE A 167 1.78 36.64 -3.10
C ILE A 167 1.94 36.19 -4.58
N GLU A 168 2.81 36.81 -5.32
CA GLU A 168 3.12 36.45 -6.70
C GLU A 168 4.14 35.29 -6.76
N SER A 169 4.79 34.99 -5.63
CA SER A 169 5.74 33.88 -5.54
C SER A 169 5.06 32.52 -5.52
N ARG A 170 5.63 31.55 -6.24
CA ARG A 170 5.26 30.13 -6.16
C ARG A 170 5.48 29.53 -4.76
N ARG A 171 6.20 30.23 -3.89
CA ARG A 171 6.51 29.84 -2.51
C ARG A 171 5.69 30.60 -1.49
N TYR A 172 4.72 31.39 -1.93
CA TYR A 172 3.81 32.09 -1.03
C TYR A 172 3.13 31.09 -0.09
N HIS A 173 3.40 31.24 1.23
CA HIS A 173 2.95 30.32 2.27
C HIS A 173 3.33 28.83 2.06
N ALA A 174 4.40 28.53 1.31
CA ALA A 174 4.95 27.19 1.20
C ALA A 174 5.66 26.79 2.49
N GLN A 175 5.04 25.98 3.32
CA GLN A 175 5.53 25.69 4.68
C GLN A 175 6.95 25.07 4.73
N PRO A 176 7.35 24.19 3.77
CA PRO A 176 8.71 23.66 3.73
C PRO A 176 9.72 24.54 3.00
N ASP A 177 9.35 25.77 2.57
CA ASP A 177 10.25 26.65 1.83
C ASP A 177 11.58 26.92 2.55
N CYS A 178 12.67 26.86 1.79
CA CYS A 178 14.04 27.02 2.27
C CYS A 178 15.02 27.16 1.10
N CYS A 179 16.28 27.51 1.43
CA CYS A 179 17.40 27.54 0.49
C CYS A 179 18.67 27.01 1.18
N PRO A 180 19.82 26.89 0.48
CA PRO A 180 21.07 26.39 1.09
C PRO A 180 21.52 27.14 2.34
N VAL A 181 21.12 28.40 2.50
CA VAL A 181 21.51 29.23 3.67
C VAL A 181 20.69 28.91 4.91
N CYS A 182 19.39 28.60 4.76
CA CYS A 182 18.48 28.51 5.90
C CYS A 182 17.76 27.16 6.02
N GLY A 183 17.95 26.27 5.08
CA GLY A 183 17.27 24.98 5.06
C GLY A 183 18.17 23.81 5.43
N PRO A 184 17.62 22.59 5.32
CA PRO A 184 18.36 21.37 5.61
C PRO A 184 19.65 21.24 4.81
N GLN A 185 20.65 20.60 5.42
CA GLN A 185 21.94 20.31 4.80
C GLN A 185 22.10 18.80 4.61
N ALA A 186 22.58 18.43 3.41
CA ALA A 186 23.04 17.07 3.15
C ALA A 186 24.51 16.94 3.52
N TYR A 187 24.92 15.73 3.91
CA TYR A 187 26.30 15.38 4.20
C TYR A 187 26.55 13.92 3.88
N PHE A 188 27.83 13.57 3.66
CA PHE A 188 28.24 12.21 3.37
C PHE A 188 29.18 11.66 4.45
N LEU A 189 28.86 10.46 4.97
CA LEU A 189 29.70 9.75 5.93
C LEU A 189 30.30 8.50 5.25
N ASP A 190 31.51 8.12 5.66
CA ASP A 190 32.11 6.85 5.26
C ASP A 190 31.46 5.65 6.00
N ALA A 191 31.93 4.44 5.71
CA ALA A 191 31.43 3.20 6.34
C ALA A 191 31.60 3.18 7.87
N ALA A 192 32.53 3.96 8.43
CA ALA A 192 32.76 4.10 9.88
C ALA A 192 31.93 5.22 10.50
N GLY A 193 31.07 5.89 9.73
CA GLY A 193 30.27 7.02 10.18
C GLY A 193 31.04 8.35 10.31
N ARG A 194 32.23 8.49 9.71
CA ARG A 194 33.02 9.71 9.76
C ARG A 194 32.67 10.63 8.60
N LEU A 195 32.48 11.92 8.91
CA LEU A 195 32.16 12.95 7.93
C LEU A 195 33.27 13.07 6.86
N GLN A 196 32.86 13.03 5.61
CA GLN A 196 33.75 13.22 4.46
C GLN A 196 33.65 14.66 3.95
N GLN A 197 34.79 15.25 3.59
CA GLN A 197 34.85 16.59 3.00
C GLN A 197 34.53 16.53 1.51
N GLY A 198 33.75 17.49 1.00
CA GLY A 198 33.38 17.58 -0.41
C GLY A 198 31.87 17.73 -0.62
N GLU A 199 31.45 17.76 -1.87
CA GLU A 199 30.04 17.84 -2.24
C GLU A 199 29.36 16.48 -1.97
N PRO A 200 28.36 16.39 -1.10
CA PRO A 200 27.83 15.12 -0.61
C PRO A 200 27.26 14.21 -1.71
N VAL A 201 26.57 14.82 -2.70
CA VAL A 201 25.98 14.05 -3.82
C VAL A 201 27.07 13.53 -4.76
N ALA A 202 28.16 14.31 -4.98
CA ALA A 202 29.29 13.86 -5.77
C ALA A 202 29.97 12.65 -5.12
N LEU A 203 30.20 12.73 -3.80
CA LEU A 203 30.80 11.60 -3.05
C LEU A 203 29.90 10.35 -3.12
N ALA A 204 28.58 10.52 -3.02
CA ALA A 204 27.63 9.41 -3.13
C ALA A 204 27.61 8.82 -4.55
N GLN A 205 27.56 9.65 -5.61
CA GLN A 205 27.59 9.18 -6.99
C GLN A 205 28.89 8.43 -7.30
N GLN A 206 30.03 8.93 -6.86
CA GLN A 206 31.33 8.28 -7.03
C GLN A 206 31.39 6.94 -6.29
N ALA A 207 30.86 6.88 -5.07
CA ALA A 207 30.77 5.63 -4.32
C ALA A 207 29.90 4.59 -5.04
N LEU A 208 28.73 5.01 -5.55
CA LEU A 208 27.83 4.14 -6.33
C LEU A 208 28.47 3.65 -7.64
N ALA A 209 29.15 4.53 -8.38
CA ALA A 209 29.88 4.18 -9.59
C ALA A 209 31.03 3.18 -9.32
N ALA A 210 31.67 3.28 -8.15
CA ALA A 210 32.68 2.31 -7.69
C ALA A 210 32.03 0.99 -7.18
N GLY A 211 30.73 0.77 -7.40
CA GLY A 211 30.01 -0.43 -7.01
C GLY A 211 29.74 -0.56 -5.50
N LYS A 212 29.88 0.53 -4.72
CA LYS A 212 29.60 0.54 -3.28
C LYS A 212 28.10 0.60 -2.99
N ILE A 213 27.73 0.21 -1.76
CA ILE A 213 26.38 0.32 -1.23
C ILE A 213 26.29 1.60 -0.40
N VAL A 214 25.36 2.50 -0.74
CA VAL A 214 25.17 3.77 -0.04
C VAL A 214 23.80 3.79 0.64
N ALA A 215 23.76 4.13 1.94
CA ALA A 215 22.53 4.42 2.63
C ALA A 215 22.09 5.85 2.31
N VAL A 216 20.87 6.04 1.81
CA VAL A 216 20.36 7.34 1.34
C VAL A 216 19.11 7.71 2.13
N LYS A 217 19.12 8.85 2.83
CA LYS A 217 17.96 9.35 3.55
C LYS A 217 16.98 10.01 2.59
N GLY A 218 15.81 9.38 2.43
CA GLY A 218 14.70 9.90 1.63
C GLY A 218 13.74 10.78 2.44
N THR A 219 12.50 10.89 1.97
CA THR A 219 11.44 11.66 2.64
C THR A 219 10.77 10.87 3.76
N GLY A 220 10.46 9.59 3.54
CA GLY A 220 9.72 8.75 4.50
C GLY A 220 10.57 7.73 5.25
N GLY A 221 11.84 7.59 4.89
CA GLY A 221 12.77 6.62 5.46
C GLY A 221 14.13 6.64 4.76
N ILE A 222 15.04 5.78 5.24
CA ILE A 222 16.37 5.60 4.67
C ILE A 222 16.34 4.37 3.75
N HIS A 223 17.01 4.45 2.60
CA HIS A 223 17.15 3.37 1.62
C HIS A 223 18.60 2.90 1.53
N LEU A 224 18.80 1.66 1.14
CA LEU A 224 20.09 1.17 0.65
C LEU A 224 20.09 1.23 -0.88
N ALA A 225 21.06 1.90 -1.45
CA ALA A 225 21.24 2.07 -2.88
C ALA A 225 22.51 1.40 -3.37
N CYS A 226 22.50 0.81 -4.56
CA CYS A 226 23.67 0.41 -5.34
C CYS A 226 23.34 0.50 -6.83
N ASP A 227 24.36 0.43 -7.69
CA ASP A 227 24.16 0.39 -9.15
C ASP A 227 23.33 -0.86 -9.53
N ALA A 228 22.19 -0.65 -10.15
CA ALA A 228 21.28 -1.72 -10.58
C ALA A 228 21.83 -2.54 -11.76
N CYS A 229 22.77 -1.96 -12.53
CA CYS A 229 23.41 -2.60 -13.68
C CYS A 229 24.72 -3.33 -13.30
N ASN A 230 25.15 -3.25 -12.03
CA ASN A 230 26.35 -3.94 -11.54
C ASN A 230 25.97 -5.21 -10.75
N PRO A 231 26.09 -6.42 -11.33
CA PRO A 231 25.69 -7.67 -10.68
C PRO A 231 26.41 -7.92 -9.35
N ASP A 232 27.70 -7.56 -9.25
CA ASP A 232 28.48 -7.77 -8.03
C ASP A 232 28.01 -6.86 -6.89
N ALA A 233 27.66 -5.62 -7.20
CA ALA A 233 27.08 -4.69 -6.23
C ALA A 233 25.72 -5.18 -5.72
N VAL A 234 24.85 -5.64 -6.63
CA VAL A 234 23.53 -6.20 -6.29
C VAL A 234 23.68 -7.47 -5.44
N GLN A 235 24.56 -8.39 -5.82
CA GLN A 235 24.81 -9.62 -5.07
C GLN A 235 25.37 -9.33 -3.67
N ARG A 236 26.30 -8.37 -3.57
CA ARG A 236 26.84 -7.92 -2.28
C ARG A 236 25.76 -7.33 -1.39
N LEU A 237 24.87 -6.50 -1.95
CA LEU A 237 23.73 -5.96 -1.23
C LEU A 237 22.80 -7.08 -0.72
N ARG A 238 22.48 -8.07 -1.55
CA ARG A 238 21.64 -9.22 -1.17
C ARG A 238 22.25 -10.00 -0.01
N ARG A 239 23.55 -10.31 -0.09
CA ARG A 239 24.27 -11.03 0.99
C ARG A 239 24.28 -10.25 2.29
N ARG A 240 24.66 -8.95 2.25
CA ARG A 240 24.78 -8.12 3.46
C ARG A 240 23.43 -7.83 4.11
N LYS A 241 22.36 -7.72 3.29
CA LYS A 241 21.00 -7.48 3.77
C LYS A 241 20.25 -8.77 4.15
N HIS A 242 20.85 -9.95 3.97
CA HIS A 242 20.18 -11.25 4.15
C HIS A 242 18.85 -11.32 3.38
N ARG A 243 18.89 -10.95 2.10
CA ARG A 243 17.72 -10.89 1.22
C ARG A 243 18.04 -11.57 -0.12
N PRO A 244 18.13 -12.94 -0.13
CA PRO A 244 18.62 -13.65 -1.30
C PRO A 244 17.70 -13.51 -2.52
N GLU A 245 16.39 -13.73 -2.35
CA GLU A 245 15.46 -13.90 -3.48
C GLU A 245 14.45 -12.76 -3.64
N LYS A 246 14.02 -12.11 -2.55
CA LYS A 246 12.96 -11.10 -2.61
C LYS A 246 13.29 -9.99 -3.62
N PRO A 247 12.37 -9.63 -4.58
CA PRO A 247 12.61 -8.64 -5.61
C PRO A 247 13.09 -7.29 -5.08
N LEU A 248 13.94 -6.62 -5.86
CA LEU A 248 14.49 -5.29 -5.59
C LEU A 248 13.86 -4.28 -6.55
N ALA A 249 13.46 -3.13 -6.01
CA ALA A 249 12.97 -2.02 -6.82
C ALA A 249 14.15 -1.23 -7.42
N VAL A 250 13.94 -0.65 -8.60
CA VAL A 250 14.93 0.15 -9.32
C VAL A 250 14.44 1.59 -9.48
N LEU A 251 15.21 2.54 -8.97
CA LEU A 251 15.03 3.95 -9.23
C LEU A 251 15.79 4.29 -10.52
N CYS A 252 15.04 4.66 -11.55
CA CYS A 252 15.58 5.06 -12.85
C CYS A 252 15.59 6.57 -12.96
N ARG A 253 16.66 7.16 -13.52
CA ARG A 253 16.80 8.61 -13.69
C ARG A 253 15.58 9.24 -14.41
N ASP A 254 15.07 8.57 -15.43
CA ASP A 254 13.97 9.00 -16.29
C ASP A 254 13.26 7.79 -16.92
N LEU A 255 12.20 8.01 -17.69
CA LEU A 255 11.47 6.93 -18.39
C LEU A 255 12.38 6.18 -19.37
N LYS A 256 13.29 6.87 -20.09
CA LYS A 256 14.19 6.24 -21.02
C LYS A 256 15.12 5.22 -20.32
N ALA A 257 15.60 5.56 -19.13
CA ALA A 257 16.34 4.60 -18.30
C ALA A 257 15.46 3.45 -17.80
N ALA A 258 14.19 3.70 -17.50
CA ALA A 258 13.24 2.65 -17.09
C ALA A 258 12.94 1.67 -18.23
N GLU A 259 12.83 2.17 -19.46
CA GLU A 259 12.60 1.38 -20.68
C GLU A 259 13.77 0.47 -21.05
N THR A 260 14.96 0.63 -20.44
CA THR A 260 16.05 -0.34 -20.63
C THR A 260 15.82 -1.66 -19.88
N PHE A 261 14.97 -1.66 -18.88
CA PHE A 261 14.65 -2.85 -18.07
C PHE A 261 13.35 -3.53 -18.48
N CYS A 262 12.34 -2.74 -18.82
CA CYS A 262 10.97 -3.21 -18.95
C CYS A 262 10.21 -2.53 -20.09
N HIS A 263 9.16 -3.21 -20.58
CA HIS A 263 8.12 -2.55 -21.36
C HIS A 263 7.33 -1.63 -20.43
N VAL A 264 7.34 -0.33 -20.73
CA VAL A 264 6.58 0.67 -19.99
C VAL A 264 5.38 1.11 -20.81
N THR A 265 4.18 0.71 -20.42
CA THR A 265 2.94 1.14 -21.11
C THR A 265 2.64 2.61 -20.83
N PRO A 266 1.83 3.29 -21.66
CA PRO A 266 1.41 4.68 -21.39
C PRO A 266 0.76 4.87 -20.02
N GLU A 267 -0.04 3.91 -19.53
CA GLU A 267 -0.65 3.95 -18.21
C GLU A 267 0.42 3.86 -17.10
N GLN A 268 1.39 2.97 -17.24
CA GLN A 268 2.51 2.84 -16.31
C GLN A 268 3.39 4.09 -16.30
N ALA A 269 3.67 4.68 -17.49
CA ALA A 269 4.41 5.93 -17.61
C ALA A 269 3.69 7.09 -16.89
N ALA A 270 2.36 7.20 -17.04
CA ALA A 270 1.56 8.20 -16.34
C ALA A 270 1.63 8.03 -14.81
N LEU A 271 1.59 6.79 -14.31
CA LEU A 271 1.74 6.51 -12.87
C LEU A 271 3.14 6.84 -12.36
N LEU A 272 4.20 6.45 -13.09
CA LEU A 272 5.60 6.74 -12.74
C LEU A 272 5.87 8.24 -12.67
N GLN A 273 5.34 9.03 -13.63
CA GLN A 273 5.50 10.47 -13.71
C GLN A 273 4.50 11.26 -12.85
N SER A 274 3.55 10.59 -12.22
CA SER A 274 2.58 11.27 -11.36
C SER A 274 3.25 11.97 -10.18
N PRO A 275 2.66 13.03 -9.61
CA PRO A 275 3.18 13.66 -8.39
C PRO A 275 3.32 12.70 -7.19
N ARG A 276 2.65 11.56 -7.23
CA ARG A 276 2.72 10.50 -6.21
C ARG A 276 3.98 9.65 -6.35
N ALA A 277 4.52 9.52 -7.57
CA ALA A 277 5.74 8.79 -7.94
C ALA A 277 5.90 7.44 -7.21
N PRO A 278 4.95 6.50 -7.37
CA PRO A 278 5.02 5.19 -6.72
C PRO A 278 6.07 4.29 -7.39
N ILE A 279 6.35 3.13 -6.77
CA ILE A 279 6.96 2.00 -7.46
C ILE A 279 5.88 1.33 -8.32
N VAL A 280 6.11 1.20 -9.62
CA VAL A 280 5.20 0.58 -10.58
C VAL A 280 5.79 -0.74 -11.08
N LEU A 281 5.01 -1.82 -11.00
CA LEU A 281 5.39 -3.12 -11.55
C LEU A 281 5.28 -3.08 -13.07
N CYS A 282 6.41 -3.29 -13.77
CA CYS A 282 6.49 -3.32 -15.22
C CYS A 282 7.05 -4.66 -15.71
N ASP A 283 6.52 -5.18 -16.82
CA ASP A 283 6.97 -6.44 -17.40
C ASP A 283 8.36 -6.29 -18.02
N LYS A 284 9.27 -7.21 -17.70
CA LYS A 284 10.60 -7.23 -18.28
C LYS A 284 10.53 -7.50 -19.79
N HIS A 285 11.46 -6.92 -20.58
CA HIS A 285 11.60 -7.25 -21.99
C HIS A 285 11.90 -8.73 -22.21
N ASP A 286 12.81 -9.27 -21.41
CA ASP A 286 13.10 -10.70 -21.31
C ASP A 286 12.95 -11.13 -19.85
N PRO A 287 12.01 -12.04 -19.53
CA PRO A 287 11.83 -12.57 -18.18
C PRO A 287 13.10 -13.21 -17.59
N SER A 288 14.01 -13.69 -18.43
CA SER A 288 15.31 -14.26 -18.01
C SER A 288 16.39 -13.20 -17.75
N ALA A 289 16.15 -11.94 -18.13
CA ALA A 289 17.08 -10.85 -17.85
C ALA A 289 16.92 -10.35 -16.41
N PHE A 290 17.97 -9.72 -15.89
CA PHE A 290 17.99 -9.05 -14.58
C PHE A 290 17.52 -9.93 -13.41
N LEU A 291 17.80 -11.24 -13.45
CA LEU A 291 17.44 -12.19 -12.40
C LEU A 291 17.97 -11.76 -11.03
N MET A 292 19.12 -11.08 -11.00
CA MET A 292 19.69 -10.53 -9.77
C MET A 292 18.80 -9.45 -9.14
N LEU A 293 17.98 -8.75 -9.92
CA LEU A 293 17.02 -7.75 -9.43
C LEU A 293 15.68 -8.40 -9.07
N SER A 294 15.20 -9.30 -9.92
CA SER A 294 13.93 -9.99 -9.74
C SER A 294 13.90 -11.29 -10.53
N ALA A 295 13.63 -12.40 -9.86
CA ALA A 295 13.31 -13.67 -10.52
C ALA A 295 11.88 -13.69 -11.09
N ASN A 296 11.02 -12.73 -10.72
CA ASN A 296 9.68 -12.59 -11.26
C ASN A 296 9.71 -12.04 -12.70
N ALA A 297 8.59 -12.17 -13.42
CA ALA A 297 8.44 -11.61 -14.77
C ALA A 297 8.50 -10.06 -14.78
N ARG A 298 8.37 -9.43 -13.62
CA ARG A 298 8.29 -7.97 -13.45
C ARG A 298 9.39 -7.42 -12.57
N ILE A 299 9.71 -6.14 -12.81
CA ILE A 299 10.54 -5.33 -11.91
C ILE A 299 9.71 -4.15 -11.43
N GLY A 300 9.82 -3.80 -10.16
CA GLY A 300 9.29 -2.55 -9.61
C GLY A 300 10.18 -1.38 -10.01
N LEU A 301 9.69 -0.51 -10.88
CA LEU A 301 10.40 0.70 -11.33
C LEU A 301 9.85 1.93 -10.60
N MET A 302 10.70 2.90 -10.32
CA MET A 302 10.28 4.21 -9.82
C MET A 302 11.17 5.32 -10.37
N LEU A 303 10.63 6.54 -10.40
CA LEU A 303 11.38 7.75 -10.75
C LEU A 303 11.76 8.53 -9.48
N PRO A 304 12.74 9.44 -9.56
CA PRO A 304 13.16 10.27 -8.44
C PRO A 304 12.01 11.12 -7.89
N TYR A 305 11.69 10.92 -6.63
CA TYR A 305 10.58 11.60 -5.96
C TYR A 305 11.01 12.64 -4.92
N THR A 306 12.31 12.90 -4.82
CA THR A 306 12.89 14.02 -4.07
C THR A 306 13.94 14.71 -4.92
N PRO A 307 14.22 16.01 -4.71
CA PRO A 307 15.32 16.65 -5.43
C PRO A 307 16.68 15.98 -5.14
N LEU A 308 16.88 15.44 -3.94
CA LEU A 308 18.06 14.64 -3.59
C LEU A 308 18.20 13.40 -4.48
N HIS A 309 17.11 12.66 -4.71
CA HIS A 309 17.14 11.49 -5.61
C HIS A 309 17.35 11.90 -7.07
N VAL A 310 16.79 13.06 -7.48
CA VAL A 310 17.03 13.62 -8.83
C VAL A 310 18.53 13.87 -9.03
N LEU A 311 19.16 14.57 -8.09
CA LEU A 311 20.60 14.85 -8.14
C LEU A 311 21.45 13.56 -8.02
N LEU A 312 21.00 12.58 -7.23
CA LEU A 312 21.74 11.33 -7.04
C LEU A 312 21.78 10.47 -8.32
N ALA A 313 20.71 10.51 -9.13
CA ALA A 313 20.57 9.69 -10.34
C ALA A 313 20.91 10.45 -11.64
N ASP A 314 21.24 11.75 -11.60
CA ASP A 314 21.46 12.56 -12.80
C ASP A 314 22.76 12.27 -13.54
N GLY A 315 23.69 11.55 -12.89
CA GLY A 315 24.97 11.15 -13.48
C GLY A 315 26.01 12.26 -13.60
N ARG A 316 25.76 13.46 -13.10
CA ARG A 316 26.61 14.65 -13.22
C ARG A 316 28.04 14.40 -12.72
N PHE A 317 28.21 13.58 -11.71
CA PHE A 317 29.49 13.23 -11.10
C PHE A 317 29.91 11.79 -11.43
N GLY A 318 29.39 11.23 -12.54
CA GLY A 318 29.70 9.87 -13.00
C GLY A 318 28.87 8.77 -12.34
N GLY A 319 27.79 9.12 -11.61
CA GLY A 319 26.90 8.16 -10.98
C GLY A 319 26.03 7.38 -11.97
N PRO A 320 25.53 6.19 -11.58
CA PRO A 320 24.70 5.35 -12.43
C PRO A 320 23.29 5.96 -12.63
N ALA A 321 22.72 5.70 -13.82
CA ALA A 321 21.38 6.17 -14.18
C ALA A 321 20.23 5.31 -13.62
N ALA A 322 20.57 4.16 -13.04
CA ALA A 322 19.61 3.24 -12.44
C ALA A 322 20.19 2.68 -11.14
N LEU A 323 19.46 2.83 -10.07
CA LEU A 323 19.85 2.43 -8.72
C LEU A 323 18.88 1.40 -8.16
N VAL A 324 19.38 0.30 -7.62
CA VAL A 324 18.57 -0.46 -6.66
C VAL A 324 18.23 0.47 -5.51
N MET A 325 16.94 0.51 -5.11
CA MET A 325 16.49 1.23 -3.93
C MET A 325 15.68 0.28 -3.06
N THR A 326 16.21 -0.10 -1.90
CA THR A 326 15.50 -0.95 -0.95
C THR A 326 15.50 -0.32 0.44
N SER A 327 14.45 -0.51 1.22
CA SER A 327 14.36 0.03 2.59
C SER A 327 15.59 -0.34 3.43
N ALA A 328 16.15 0.61 4.16
CA ALA A 328 17.23 0.37 5.09
C ALA A 328 16.64 -0.11 6.42
N ASN A 329 16.62 -1.41 6.61
CA ASN A 329 16.12 -2.08 7.82
C ASN A 329 16.74 -3.48 7.94
N ARG A 330 16.78 -4.01 9.15
CA ARG A 330 16.95 -5.46 9.35
C ARG A 330 15.71 -6.20 8.83
N PRO A 331 15.84 -7.45 8.38
CA PRO A 331 14.68 -8.24 7.94
C PRO A 331 13.55 -8.24 8.98
N GLY A 332 12.32 -7.92 8.54
CA GLY A 332 11.15 -7.85 9.41
C GLY A 332 10.97 -6.56 10.20
N ASN A 333 11.99 -5.70 10.33
CA ASN A 333 11.89 -4.45 11.07
C ASN A 333 11.37 -3.29 10.23
N PRO A 334 10.85 -2.21 10.84
CA PRO A 334 10.46 -1.00 10.13
C PRO A 334 11.67 -0.28 9.49
N VAL A 335 11.43 0.49 8.43
CA VAL A 335 12.48 1.30 7.79
C VAL A 335 13.09 2.31 8.77
N LEU A 336 14.39 2.48 8.75
CA LEU A 336 15.12 3.44 9.60
C LEU A 336 14.80 4.89 9.18
N VAL A 337 14.72 5.80 10.16
CA VAL A 337 14.43 7.23 9.95
C VAL A 337 15.42 8.14 10.68
N ASP A 338 16.03 7.67 11.77
CA ASP A 338 17.03 8.38 12.54
C ASP A 338 18.44 8.18 11.95
N ASN A 339 19.26 9.21 11.95
CA ASN A 339 20.59 9.18 11.34
C ASN A 339 21.58 8.36 12.18
N ALA A 340 21.56 8.49 13.49
CA ALA A 340 22.46 7.75 14.37
C ALA A 340 22.10 6.27 14.40
N ASP A 341 20.80 5.95 14.51
CA ASP A 341 20.31 4.57 14.43
C ASP A 341 20.69 3.91 13.10
N ALA A 342 20.60 4.66 11.99
CA ALA A 342 20.97 4.14 10.66
C ALA A 342 22.47 3.83 10.56
N VAL A 343 23.34 4.71 11.04
CA VAL A 343 24.78 4.47 11.03
C VAL A 343 25.12 3.24 11.88
N ALA A 344 24.53 3.13 13.08
CA ALA A 344 24.75 2.00 13.97
C ALA A 344 24.21 0.66 13.41
N ALA A 345 22.98 0.66 12.89
CA ALA A 345 22.30 -0.55 12.43
C ALA A 345 22.82 -1.09 11.08
N LEU A 346 23.42 -0.22 10.25
CA LEU A 346 23.89 -0.56 8.91
C LEU A 346 25.41 -0.72 8.80
N GLN A 347 26.13 -0.76 9.93
CA GLN A 347 27.55 -1.14 9.94
C GLN A 347 27.72 -2.52 9.29
N GLY A 348 28.70 -2.63 8.38
CA GLY A 348 28.93 -3.84 7.59
C GLY A 348 27.96 -4.08 6.44
N VAL A 349 26.85 -3.28 6.36
CA VAL A 349 25.89 -3.33 5.25
C VAL A 349 26.16 -2.21 4.26
N ALA A 350 26.18 -0.95 4.70
CA ALA A 350 26.47 0.22 3.87
C ALA A 350 27.96 0.55 3.86
N ASP A 351 28.47 0.98 2.69
CA ASP A 351 29.85 1.45 2.50
C ASP A 351 29.95 2.97 2.65
N GLY A 352 28.81 3.67 2.76
CA GLY A 352 28.71 5.11 3.00
C GLY A 352 27.27 5.54 3.22
N PHE A 353 27.10 6.77 3.68
CA PHE A 353 25.79 7.31 4.08
C PHE A 353 25.61 8.72 3.51
N LEU A 354 24.63 8.90 2.64
CA LEU A 354 24.14 10.21 2.19
C LEU A 354 22.93 10.58 3.06
N LEU A 355 23.17 11.39 4.07
CA LEU A 355 22.19 11.79 5.08
C LEU A 355 21.90 13.29 5.02
N HIS A 356 20.87 13.71 5.75
CA HIS A 356 20.54 15.11 5.96
C HIS A 356 19.96 15.32 7.36
N ASP A 357 20.00 16.57 7.82
CA ASP A 357 19.60 17.00 9.17
C ASP A 357 18.09 17.24 9.35
N ARG A 358 17.26 17.22 8.26
CA ARG A 358 15.80 17.32 8.39
C ARG A 358 15.21 16.06 9.03
N PRO A 359 14.53 16.16 10.19
CA PRO A 359 13.89 15.00 10.80
C PRO A 359 12.73 14.45 9.97
N ILE A 360 12.61 13.12 9.92
CA ILE A 360 11.42 12.40 9.43
C ILE A 360 10.50 12.20 10.63
N VAL A 361 9.31 12.80 10.61
CA VAL A 361 8.33 12.71 11.70
C VAL A 361 7.45 11.49 11.54
N ASN A 362 6.91 11.30 10.33
CA ASN A 362 6.07 10.15 10.00
C ASN A 362 6.80 9.23 9.03
N ARG A 363 7.15 8.05 9.52
CA ARG A 363 7.74 6.97 8.71
C ARG A 363 6.75 6.53 7.62
N CYS A 364 7.24 6.35 6.40
CA CYS A 364 6.39 5.99 5.27
C CYS A 364 7.21 5.24 4.21
N ASP A 365 6.90 3.96 4.00
CA ASP A 365 7.49 3.17 2.92
C ASP A 365 7.01 3.66 1.54
N ASP A 366 7.65 3.21 0.46
CA ASP A 366 7.19 3.51 -0.88
C ASP A 366 5.96 2.68 -1.24
N SER A 367 4.99 3.29 -1.91
CA SER A 367 3.84 2.57 -2.48
C SER A 367 4.31 1.67 -3.62
N LEU A 368 3.72 0.47 -3.71
CA LEU A 368 3.96 -0.51 -4.76
C LEU A 368 2.64 -0.81 -5.45
N ILE A 369 2.57 -0.57 -6.74
CA ILE A 369 1.33 -0.69 -7.53
C ILE A 369 1.56 -1.40 -8.86
N ALA A 370 0.49 -1.93 -9.43
CA ALA A 370 0.37 -2.26 -10.83
C ALA A 370 -0.64 -1.33 -11.51
N ALA A 371 -0.55 -1.16 -12.82
CA ALA A 371 -1.61 -0.53 -13.61
C ALA A 371 -2.72 -1.55 -13.89
N TRP A 372 -3.96 -1.21 -13.57
CA TRP A 372 -5.12 -2.08 -13.75
C TRP A 372 -6.36 -1.29 -14.13
N GLN A 373 -6.88 -1.51 -15.34
CA GLN A 373 -8.10 -0.83 -15.84
C GLN A 373 -8.06 0.71 -15.69
N GLY A 374 -6.91 1.31 -16.01
CA GLY A 374 -6.69 2.76 -15.91
C GLY A 374 -6.52 3.29 -14.47
N GLN A 375 -6.46 2.41 -13.47
CA GLN A 375 -6.34 2.77 -12.05
C GLN A 375 -5.12 2.10 -11.40
N PRO A 376 -4.61 2.63 -10.27
CA PRO A 376 -3.61 1.93 -9.48
C PRO A 376 -4.21 0.70 -8.78
N TYR A 377 -3.55 -0.44 -8.88
CA TYR A 377 -3.85 -1.65 -8.11
C TYR A 377 -2.75 -1.85 -7.06
N PHE A 378 -3.11 -1.78 -5.79
CA PHE A 378 -2.15 -1.71 -4.70
C PHE A 378 -1.64 -3.08 -4.25
N PHE A 379 -0.32 -3.26 -4.33
CA PHE A 379 0.43 -4.27 -3.59
C PHE A 379 0.80 -3.76 -2.19
N ARG A 380 1.04 -2.44 -2.10
CA ARG A 380 1.27 -1.68 -0.87
C ARG A 380 0.83 -0.24 -1.06
N ARG A 381 0.01 0.28 -0.13
CA ARG A 381 -0.45 1.67 -0.12
C ARG A 381 0.30 2.45 0.95
N SER A 382 1.16 3.39 0.56
CA SER A 382 2.00 4.14 1.49
C SER A 382 2.32 5.54 0.94
N ARG A 383 3.59 5.94 0.78
CA ARG A 383 4.01 7.26 0.28
C ARG A 383 3.28 7.66 -1.01
N GLY A 384 2.88 8.92 -1.09
CA GLY A 384 2.13 9.50 -2.21
C GLY A 384 0.61 9.27 -2.13
N TYR A 385 0.14 8.32 -1.29
CA TYR A 385 -1.27 8.03 -1.09
C TYR A 385 -1.71 8.18 0.37
N ALA A 386 -0.91 7.72 1.31
CA ALA A 386 -1.15 8.00 2.72
C ALA A 386 -0.72 9.44 3.07
N PRO A 387 -1.45 10.13 3.94
CA PRO A 387 -2.54 9.68 4.80
C PRO A 387 -3.94 10.01 4.26
N GLN A 388 -4.11 10.17 2.95
CA GLN A 388 -5.39 10.50 2.35
C GLN A 388 -6.47 9.50 2.78
N PRO A 389 -7.58 9.94 3.43
CA PRO A 389 -8.63 9.04 3.86
C PRO A 389 -9.47 8.54 2.68
N LEU A 390 -10.24 7.50 2.94
CA LEU A 390 -11.37 7.09 2.11
C LEU A 390 -12.62 7.75 2.64
N THR A 391 -13.55 8.10 1.76
CA THR A 391 -14.86 8.64 2.15
C THR A 391 -15.88 7.51 2.10
N MET A 392 -16.59 7.28 3.21
CA MET A 392 -17.76 6.41 3.29
C MET A 392 -19.05 7.21 3.05
N PRO A 393 -20.10 6.57 2.52
CA PRO A 393 -21.37 7.28 2.20
C PRO A 393 -22.07 7.92 3.40
N ASP A 394 -21.77 7.44 4.61
CA ASP A 394 -22.38 7.88 5.85
C ASP A 394 -21.34 8.04 6.98
N THR A 395 -21.78 8.52 8.14
CA THR A 395 -20.95 8.76 9.33
C THR A 395 -20.91 7.58 10.31
N THR A 396 -21.39 6.40 9.94
CA THR A 396 -21.49 5.25 10.86
C THR A 396 -20.14 4.73 11.31
N ALA A 397 -19.08 5.00 10.54
CA ALA A 397 -17.69 4.68 10.90
C ALA A 397 -17.12 5.61 11.99
N ASP A 398 -17.77 6.73 12.34
CA ASP A 398 -17.25 7.70 13.31
C ASP A 398 -17.02 7.07 14.68
N GLY A 399 -15.80 7.26 15.20
CA GLY A 399 -15.35 6.69 16.47
C GLY A 399 -15.16 5.16 16.44
N LEU A 400 -15.00 4.54 15.28
CA LEU A 400 -14.57 3.15 15.15
C LEU A 400 -13.07 3.08 14.90
N LEU A 401 -12.42 2.05 15.47
CA LEU A 401 -11.01 1.69 15.20
C LEU A 401 -10.93 0.20 14.92
N ALA A 402 -10.35 -0.16 13.76
CA ALA A 402 -10.09 -1.54 13.36
C ALA A 402 -8.58 -1.81 13.32
N PHE A 403 -8.15 -2.94 13.86
CA PHE A 403 -6.75 -3.25 14.12
C PHE A 403 -6.07 -4.04 13.00
N GLY A 404 -6.83 -4.52 11.98
CA GLY A 404 -6.27 -5.28 10.85
C GLY A 404 -5.84 -6.70 11.23
N ALA A 405 -4.84 -7.22 10.51
CA ALA A 405 -4.31 -8.57 10.68
C ALA A 405 -2.87 -8.54 11.25
N GLU A 406 -2.22 -9.72 11.29
CA GLU A 406 -0.84 -9.91 11.77
C GLU A 406 0.19 -9.55 10.71
N GLN A 407 -0.02 -10.02 9.48
CA GLN A 407 0.87 -9.78 8.35
C GLN A 407 0.45 -8.54 7.58
N LYS A 408 1.43 -7.85 6.99
CA LYS A 408 1.20 -6.60 6.24
C LYS A 408 0.29 -5.63 7.02
N ALA A 409 0.47 -5.59 8.33
CA ALA A 409 -0.41 -4.93 9.26
C ALA A 409 -0.62 -3.45 8.96
N GLY A 410 -1.81 -3.00 9.23
CA GLY A 410 -2.27 -1.63 9.22
C GLY A 410 -3.48 -1.51 10.13
N PHE A 411 -3.99 -0.30 10.31
CA PHE A 411 -5.24 -0.06 11.02
C PHE A 411 -6.12 0.90 10.24
N ALA A 412 -7.43 0.90 10.53
CA ALA A 412 -8.36 1.86 9.97
C ALA A 412 -9.16 2.53 11.10
N ALA A 413 -9.33 3.84 11.02
CA ALA A 413 -10.10 4.60 12.01
C ALA A 413 -11.06 5.58 11.35
N GLY A 414 -12.28 5.65 11.87
CA GLY A 414 -13.33 6.51 11.36
C GLY A 414 -13.45 7.83 12.13
N ARG A 415 -13.65 8.92 11.37
CA ARG A 415 -14.02 10.24 11.88
C ARG A 415 -15.01 10.90 10.92
N GLY A 416 -16.23 11.09 11.36
CA GLY A 416 -17.31 11.52 10.46
C GLY A 416 -17.48 10.51 9.32
N SER A 417 -17.53 10.98 8.09
CA SER A 417 -17.56 10.16 6.87
C SER A 417 -16.17 9.71 6.38
N HIS A 418 -15.09 10.13 7.04
CA HIS A 418 -13.73 9.76 6.64
C HIS A 418 -13.25 8.51 7.36
N VAL A 419 -12.61 7.62 6.60
CA VAL A 419 -11.91 6.44 7.10
C VAL A 419 -10.43 6.60 6.79
N PHE A 420 -9.64 6.78 7.84
CA PHE A 420 -8.18 6.87 7.77
C PHE A 420 -7.60 5.45 7.77
N VAL A 421 -7.35 4.91 6.57
CA VAL A 421 -6.61 3.66 6.42
C VAL A 421 -5.13 3.99 6.52
N ARG A 422 -4.47 3.47 7.54
CA ARG A 422 -3.05 3.69 7.78
C ARG A 422 -2.22 3.03 6.67
N GLN A 423 -1.06 3.63 6.34
CA GLN A 423 -0.09 3.00 5.45
C GLN A 423 0.43 1.68 6.04
N TYR A 424 0.96 0.84 5.16
CA TYR A 424 1.68 -0.37 5.49
C TYR A 424 2.67 -0.16 6.66
N ILE A 425 2.62 -1.03 7.65
CA ILE A 425 3.50 -1.00 8.84
C ILE A 425 4.50 -2.15 8.78
N GLY A 426 4.06 -3.36 8.44
CA GLY A 426 4.87 -4.57 8.39
C GLY A 426 4.22 -5.72 9.16
N ASP A 427 4.97 -6.79 9.37
CA ASP A 427 4.50 -7.98 10.09
C ASP A 427 4.76 -7.81 11.59
N LEU A 428 3.73 -7.99 12.41
CA LEU A 428 3.77 -7.68 13.85
C LEU A 428 4.47 -8.76 14.71
N LYS A 429 5.13 -9.71 14.07
CA LYS A 429 5.80 -10.84 14.76
C LYS A 429 7.04 -10.42 15.56
N ASN A 430 7.55 -9.20 15.39
CA ASN A 430 8.68 -8.70 16.16
C ASN A 430 8.32 -7.46 16.99
N ALA A 431 9.06 -7.24 18.09
CA ALA A 431 8.78 -6.17 19.03
C ALA A 431 8.91 -4.77 18.40
N GLU A 432 9.91 -4.56 17.55
CA GLU A 432 10.16 -3.25 16.92
C GLU A 432 9.03 -2.84 15.98
N THR A 433 8.45 -3.80 15.23
CA THR A 433 7.30 -3.53 14.35
C THR A 433 6.03 -3.29 15.18
N LEU A 434 5.82 -4.03 16.26
CA LEU A 434 4.70 -3.82 17.17
C LEU A 434 4.78 -2.44 17.86
N ASP A 435 5.96 -2.04 18.31
CA ASP A 435 6.17 -0.72 18.89
C ASP A 435 5.97 0.39 17.87
N HIS A 436 6.38 0.17 16.60
CA HIS A 436 6.06 1.08 15.51
C HIS A 436 4.55 1.15 15.26
N TYR A 437 3.84 0.03 15.29
CA TYR A 437 2.38 -0.01 15.15
C TYR A 437 1.68 0.83 16.22
N ARG A 438 2.08 0.66 17.49
CA ARG A 438 1.59 1.46 18.62
C ARG A 438 1.90 2.95 18.47
N ALA A 439 3.12 3.28 18.06
CA ALA A 439 3.54 4.67 17.84
C ALA A 439 2.77 5.31 16.67
N ALA A 440 2.56 4.56 15.58
CA ALA A 440 1.80 4.98 14.42
C ALA A 440 0.33 5.28 14.76
N TRP A 441 -0.30 4.42 15.59
CA TRP A 441 -1.65 4.68 16.11
C TRP A 441 -1.70 5.96 16.96
N ARG A 442 -0.82 6.10 17.97
CA ARG A 442 -0.78 7.30 18.82
C ARG A 442 -0.54 8.58 18.01
N GLY A 443 0.32 8.50 16.99
CA GLY A 443 0.58 9.60 16.05
C GLY A 443 -0.66 9.98 15.24
N ALA A 444 -1.35 9.02 14.64
CA ALA A 444 -2.55 9.22 13.86
C ALA A 444 -3.70 9.78 14.74
N ALA A 445 -3.89 9.23 15.94
CA ALA A 445 -4.91 9.69 16.88
C ALA A 445 -4.73 11.17 17.23
N ARG A 446 -3.49 11.61 17.52
CA ARG A 446 -3.18 13.03 17.75
C ARG A 446 -3.39 13.88 16.51
N LEU A 447 -2.83 13.43 15.37
CA LEU A 447 -2.81 14.22 14.14
C LEU A 447 -4.23 14.46 13.61
N PHE A 448 -5.07 13.45 13.64
CA PHE A 448 -6.41 13.51 13.08
C PHE A 448 -7.52 13.62 14.14
N GLY A 449 -7.19 13.78 15.42
CA GLY A 449 -8.18 13.89 16.49
C GLY A 449 -9.07 12.66 16.63
N LEU A 450 -8.52 11.45 16.40
CA LEU A 450 -9.28 10.20 16.45
C LEU A 450 -9.56 9.80 17.89
N LYS A 451 -10.81 9.52 18.20
CA LYS A 451 -11.28 9.13 19.54
C LYS A 451 -12.16 7.87 19.39
N PRO A 452 -11.60 6.67 19.56
CA PRO A 452 -12.35 5.44 19.46
C PRO A 452 -13.46 5.34 20.50
N ARG A 453 -14.61 4.84 20.10
CA ARG A 453 -15.76 4.51 20.93
C ARG A 453 -16.14 3.03 20.84
N ALA A 454 -15.64 2.34 19.83
CA ALA A 454 -15.71 0.90 19.66
C ALA A 454 -14.56 0.41 18.79
N LEU A 455 -14.18 -0.83 18.98
CA LEU A 455 -13.03 -1.46 18.35
C LEU A 455 -13.46 -2.67 17.50
N ALA A 456 -12.67 -2.98 16.47
CA ALA A 456 -12.79 -4.22 15.71
C ALA A 456 -11.40 -4.85 15.52
N CYS A 457 -11.31 -6.17 15.55
CA CYS A 457 -10.08 -6.92 15.33
C CYS A 457 -10.36 -8.22 14.56
N ASP A 458 -9.31 -8.94 14.20
CA ASP A 458 -9.42 -10.27 13.61
C ASP A 458 -9.98 -11.28 14.62
N LEU A 459 -10.53 -12.38 14.10
CA LEU A 459 -11.02 -13.50 14.91
C LEU A 459 -9.87 -14.27 15.56
N HIS A 460 -8.67 -14.26 14.93
CA HIS A 460 -7.52 -15.05 15.41
C HIS A 460 -6.99 -14.52 16.76
N PRO A 461 -7.02 -15.34 17.84
CA PRO A 461 -6.70 -14.86 19.18
C PRO A 461 -5.21 -14.53 19.37
N ASP A 462 -4.32 -15.19 18.61
CA ASP A 462 -2.88 -15.06 18.78
C ASP A 462 -2.25 -13.92 17.97
N TYR A 463 -3.01 -13.22 17.12
CA TYR A 463 -2.47 -12.07 16.42
C TYR A 463 -2.11 -10.96 17.39
N ALA A 464 -0.93 -10.36 17.23
CA ALA A 464 -0.51 -9.22 18.04
C ALA A 464 -1.47 -8.04 17.89
N SER A 465 -2.04 -7.81 16.69
CA SER A 465 -3.09 -6.82 16.46
C SER A 465 -4.35 -7.09 17.27
N THR A 466 -4.77 -8.35 17.40
CA THR A 466 -5.93 -8.74 18.22
C THR A 466 -5.66 -8.49 19.71
N ARG A 467 -4.48 -8.89 20.21
CA ARG A 467 -4.07 -8.65 21.61
C ARG A 467 -3.97 -7.16 21.95
N GLU A 468 -3.51 -6.33 21.02
CA GLU A 468 -3.52 -4.86 21.18
C GLU A 468 -4.96 -4.31 21.26
N ALA A 469 -5.86 -4.84 20.42
CA ALA A 469 -7.29 -4.45 20.47
C ALA A 469 -7.92 -4.82 21.81
N GLU A 470 -7.68 -6.03 22.31
CA GLU A 470 -8.16 -6.51 23.62
C GLU A 470 -7.60 -5.68 24.78
N THR A 471 -6.31 -5.38 24.74
CA THR A 471 -5.65 -4.54 25.75
C THR A 471 -6.27 -3.15 25.78
N MET A 472 -6.50 -2.54 24.62
CA MET A 472 -7.15 -1.23 24.53
C MET A 472 -8.62 -1.28 24.95
N ALA A 473 -9.37 -2.31 24.55
CA ALA A 473 -10.75 -2.51 24.95
C ALA A 473 -10.90 -2.58 26.47
N ALA A 474 -10.09 -3.37 27.12
CA ALA A 474 -10.08 -3.52 28.59
C ALA A 474 -9.67 -2.22 29.29
N ALA A 475 -8.58 -1.56 28.83
CA ALA A 475 -8.05 -0.35 29.47
C ALA A 475 -9.01 0.86 29.35
N GLN A 476 -9.82 0.93 28.28
CA GLN A 476 -10.72 2.06 28.01
C GLN A 476 -12.20 1.71 28.14
N ASN A 477 -12.52 0.49 28.57
CA ASN A 477 -13.89 -0.05 28.67
C ASN A 477 -14.69 0.16 27.35
N LEU A 478 -14.08 -0.23 26.20
CA LEU A 478 -14.68 -0.10 24.91
C LEU A 478 -15.22 -1.44 24.38
N PRO A 479 -16.36 -1.44 23.68
CA PRO A 479 -16.85 -2.65 23.02
C PRO A 479 -15.89 -3.08 21.91
N LEU A 480 -15.62 -4.40 21.82
CA LEU A 480 -14.74 -5.03 20.83
C LEU A 480 -15.52 -6.04 20.00
N LEU A 481 -15.49 -5.86 18.67
CA LEU A 481 -16.05 -6.81 17.70
C LEU A 481 -14.93 -7.64 17.09
N ARG A 482 -15.02 -8.98 17.18
CA ARG A 482 -14.15 -9.90 16.47
C ARG A 482 -14.75 -10.24 15.10
N VAL A 483 -13.96 -10.12 14.04
CA VAL A 483 -14.41 -10.25 12.66
C VAL A 483 -13.68 -11.40 11.99
N GLN A 484 -14.41 -12.29 11.29
CA GLN A 484 -13.82 -13.36 10.52
C GLN A 484 -12.99 -12.77 9.36
N HIS A 485 -11.78 -13.30 9.17
CA HIS A 485 -10.75 -12.80 8.27
C HIS A 485 -11.21 -12.62 6.82
N HIS A 486 -11.75 -13.68 6.20
CA HIS A 486 -12.18 -13.67 4.79
C HIS A 486 -13.45 -12.81 4.58
N TRP A 487 -14.32 -12.74 5.59
CA TRP A 487 -15.42 -11.78 5.56
C TRP A 487 -14.91 -10.34 5.56
N ALA A 488 -13.87 -10.04 6.33
CA ALA A 488 -13.24 -8.72 6.31
C ALA A 488 -12.63 -8.41 4.92
N HIS A 489 -11.98 -9.37 4.27
CA HIS A 489 -11.49 -9.23 2.89
C HIS A 489 -12.63 -8.90 1.90
N MET A 490 -13.73 -9.64 1.95
CA MET A 490 -14.90 -9.41 1.10
C MET A 490 -15.45 -7.98 1.28
N VAL A 491 -15.72 -7.61 2.53
CA VAL A 491 -16.32 -6.31 2.85
C VAL A 491 -15.33 -5.16 2.62
N SER A 492 -14.01 -5.41 2.72
CA SER A 492 -12.99 -4.44 2.33
C SER A 492 -13.10 -4.06 0.85
N CYS A 493 -13.26 -5.05 -0.05
CA CYS A 493 -13.46 -4.80 -1.47
C CYS A 493 -14.79 -4.08 -1.74
N MET A 494 -15.85 -4.47 -1.05
CA MET A 494 -17.14 -3.78 -1.14
C MET A 494 -17.03 -2.31 -0.72
N ALA A 495 -16.39 -2.03 0.41
CA ALA A 495 -16.19 -0.67 0.93
C ALA A 495 -15.27 0.17 0.02
N ASP A 496 -14.23 -0.43 -0.54
CA ASP A 496 -13.37 0.20 -1.52
C ASP A 496 -14.15 0.68 -2.75
N ASN A 497 -15.10 -0.12 -3.22
CA ASN A 497 -15.96 0.18 -4.36
C ASN A 497 -17.28 0.88 -4.00
N ARG A 498 -17.49 1.24 -2.73
CA ARG A 498 -18.73 1.85 -2.23
C ARG A 498 -19.98 1.02 -2.54
N LEU A 499 -19.86 -0.30 -2.57
CA LEU A 499 -20.97 -1.21 -2.77
C LEU A 499 -21.80 -1.32 -1.50
N SER A 500 -23.10 -1.19 -1.66
CA SER A 500 -24.11 -1.44 -0.61
C SER A 500 -24.88 -2.73 -0.91
N GLY A 501 -25.46 -3.34 0.11
CA GLY A 501 -26.23 -4.57 -0.03
C GLY A 501 -25.36 -5.83 -0.01
N GLU A 502 -25.73 -6.82 -0.82
CA GLU A 502 -25.07 -8.12 -0.89
C GLU A 502 -24.22 -8.26 -2.15
N ALA A 503 -23.13 -9.01 -2.01
CA ALA A 503 -22.23 -9.38 -3.08
C ALA A 503 -21.90 -10.89 -3.00
N PHE A 504 -21.26 -11.41 -4.03
CA PHE A 504 -20.65 -12.73 -4.04
C PHE A 504 -19.14 -12.56 -4.04
N GLY A 505 -18.48 -13.04 -2.98
CA GLY A 505 -17.04 -12.92 -2.80
C GLY A 505 -16.31 -14.17 -3.28
N ILE A 506 -15.32 -13.99 -4.15
CA ILE A 506 -14.25 -14.97 -4.39
C ILE A 506 -13.06 -14.48 -3.58
N ILE A 507 -12.86 -15.11 -2.41
CA ILE A 507 -11.91 -14.64 -1.41
C ILE A 507 -10.78 -15.65 -1.28
N TRP A 508 -9.69 -15.36 -2.02
CA TRP A 508 -8.56 -16.28 -2.15
C TRP A 508 -7.32 -15.71 -1.48
N ASP A 509 -6.85 -16.44 -0.48
CA ASP A 509 -5.77 -15.98 0.38
C ASP A 509 -4.80 -17.09 0.79
N GLY A 510 -3.75 -16.68 1.52
CA GLY A 510 -2.76 -17.59 2.08
C GLY A 510 -3.26 -18.35 3.30
N THR A 511 -3.73 -17.64 4.31
CA THR A 511 -4.21 -18.22 5.56
C THR A 511 -5.09 -17.24 6.33
N GLY A 512 -6.19 -17.74 6.89
CA GLY A 512 -7.02 -17.03 7.86
C GLY A 512 -7.81 -18.02 8.71
N LEU A 513 -8.14 -17.66 9.95
CA LEU A 513 -8.88 -18.52 10.87
C LEU A 513 -10.35 -18.63 10.43
N GLY A 514 -10.79 -19.86 10.16
CA GLY A 514 -12.17 -20.17 9.87
C GLY A 514 -13.06 -20.22 11.10
N LEU A 515 -14.39 -20.09 10.91
CA LEU A 515 -15.36 -20.25 11.99
C LEU A 515 -15.43 -21.68 12.52
N ASP A 516 -14.95 -22.65 11.74
CA ASP A 516 -14.86 -24.06 12.07
C ASP A 516 -13.51 -24.43 12.72
N GLY A 517 -12.66 -23.44 13.01
CA GLY A 517 -11.33 -23.64 13.59
C GLY A 517 -10.28 -24.15 12.60
N THR A 518 -10.62 -24.29 11.32
CA THR A 518 -9.69 -24.69 10.26
C THR A 518 -9.02 -23.47 9.59
N VAL A 519 -7.98 -23.72 8.79
CA VAL A 519 -7.35 -22.68 7.98
C VAL A 519 -8.13 -22.50 6.69
N TRP A 520 -8.69 -21.31 6.47
CA TRP A 520 -9.35 -20.92 5.24
C TRP A 520 -8.40 -20.17 4.30
N GLY A 521 -8.78 -20.04 3.01
CA GLY A 521 -8.03 -19.26 2.02
C GLY A 521 -8.42 -19.55 0.56
N GLY A 522 -9.50 -20.31 0.33
CA GLY A 522 -10.02 -20.58 -1.01
C GLY A 522 -11.54 -20.47 -1.07
N GLU A 523 -12.10 -19.38 -0.52
CA GLU A 523 -13.48 -19.30 -0.09
C GLU A 523 -14.38 -18.62 -1.13
N PHE A 524 -15.62 -19.08 -1.19
CA PHE A 524 -16.72 -18.44 -1.89
C PHE A 524 -17.78 -18.04 -0.87
N LEU A 525 -17.98 -16.73 -0.72
CA LEU A 525 -18.84 -16.15 0.29
C LEU A 525 -20.01 -15.40 -0.37
N ALA A 526 -21.19 -15.46 0.21
CA ALA A 526 -22.33 -14.65 -0.20
C ALA A 526 -22.79 -13.80 0.98
N GLY A 527 -23.09 -12.50 0.77
CA GLY A 527 -23.55 -11.59 1.80
C GLY A 527 -23.00 -10.19 1.67
N GLY A 528 -22.84 -9.50 2.80
CA GLY A 528 -22.35 -8.12 2.85
C GLY A 528 -21.85 -7.75 4.24
N ALA A 529 -21.79 -6.45 4.53
CA ALA A 529 -21.29 -5.97 5.83
C ALA A 529 -22.17 -6.37 7.03
N ALA A 530 -23.41 -6.81 6.80
CA ALA A 530 -24.35 -7.20 7.85
C ALA A 530 -24.30 -8.69 8.23
N GLY A 531 -23.59 -9.51 7.44
CA GLY A 531 -23.43 -10.94 7.63
C GLY A 531 -23.03 -11.62 6.33
N PHE A 532 -22.59 -12.87 6.43
CA PHE A 532 -22.17 -13.67 5.29
C PHE A 532 -22.52 -15.14 5.46
N ALA A 533 -22.57 -15.86 4.35
CA ALA A 533 -22.63 -17.32 4.30
C ALA A 533 -21.43 -17.85 3.51
N ARG A 534 -20.77 -18.89 4.00
CA ARG A 534 -19.79 -19.67 3.28
C ARG A 534 -20.53 -20.61 2.31
N CYS A 535 -20.36 -20.42 1.01
CA CYS A 535 -21.10 -21.17 -0.02
C CYS A 535 -20.25 -22.28 -0.66
N GLY A 536 -18.95 -22.09 -0.68
CA GLY A 536 -18.03 -23.07 -1.26
C GLY A 536 -16.58 -22.80 -0.90
N SER A 537 -15.72 -23.76 -1.22
CA SER A 537 -14.26 -23.65 -1.02
C SER A 537 -13.51 -24.61 -1.93
N ILE A 538 -12.20 -24.76 -1.71
CA ILE A 538 -11.45 -25.91 -2.21
C ILE A 538 -11.45 -27.02 -1.15
N ARG A 539 -11.11 -28.25 -1.57
CA ARG A 539 -10.84 -29.38 -0.67
C ARG A 539 -9.79 -28.99 0.36
N ALA A 540 -10.03 -29.34 1.61
CA ALA A 540 -9.04 -29.11 2.67
C ALA A 540 -7.80 -30.00 2.44
N ILE A 541 -6.64 -29.38 2.49
CA ILE A 541 -5.32 -30.00 2.33
C ILE A 541 -4.72 -30.12 3.73
N PRO A 542 -4.22 -31.29 4.15
CA PRO A 542 -3.51 -31.40 5.41
C PRO A 542 -2.18 -30.64 5.35
N LEU A 543 -1.85 -29.85 6.37
CA LEU A 543 -0.60 -29.08 6.47
C LEU A 543 0.35 -29.71 7.51
N PRO A 544 1.28 -30.60 7.12
CA PRO A 544 2.17 -31.25 8.07
C PRO A 544 3.08 -30.25 8.79
N GLY A 545 2.89 -30.11 10.12
CA GLY A 545 3.59 -29.15 10.96
C GLY A 545 2.99 -27.74 10.97
N GLY A 546 1.76 -27.55 10.46
CA GLY A 546 1.05 -26.27 10.51
C GLY A 546 1.85 -25.12 9.90
N ASP A 547 2.20 -24.10 10.70
CA ASP A 547 2.95 -22.91 10.27
C ASP A 547 4.28 -23.21 9.58
N ALA A 548 4.94 -24.33 9.92
CA ALA A 548 6.17 -24.72 9.25
C ALA A 548 5.96 -24.99 7.75
N ALA A 549 4.77 -25.47 7.34
CA ALA A 549 4.44 -25.71 5.94
C ALA A 549 4.32 -24.44 5.10
N VAL A 550 4.11 -23.29 5.71
CA VAL A 550 4.06 -21.98 5.02
C VAL A 550 5.43 -21.61 4.43
N LYS A 551 6.51 -21.89 5.14
CA LYS A 551 7.88 -21.59 4.72
C LYS A 551 8.54 -22.80 4.05
N GLN A 552 8.28 -24.00 4.56
CA GLN A 552 8.76 -25.26 4.00
C GLN A 552 7.70 -25.85 3.05
N ILE A 553 7.56 -25.22 1.88
CA ILE A 553 6.49 -25.52 0.90
C ILE A 553 6.52 -26.96 0.39
N GLY A 554 7.67 -27.63 0.46
CA GLY A 554 7.80 -29.05 0.15
C GLY A 554 6.88 -29.94 0.99
N ARG A 555 6.59 -29.56 2.23
CA ARG A 555 5.62 -30.25 3.10
C ARG A 555 4.24 -30.25 2.47
N THR A 556 3.80 -29.11 1.93
CA THR A 556 2.52 -28.97 1.23
C THR A 556 2.53 -29.72 -0.11
N GLY A 557 3.66 -29.67 -0.84
CA GLY A 557 3.81 -30.44 -2.09
C GLY A 557 3.64 -31.95 -1.90
N LEU A 558 4.32 -32.52 -0.90
CA LEU A 558 4.15 -33.93 -0.56
C LEU A 558 2.75 -34.24 -0.05
N ALA A 559 2.16 -33.38 0.77
CA ALA A 559 0.80 -33.57 1.27
C ALA A 559 -0.24 -33.58 0.13
N LEU A 560 -0.10 -32.71 -0.88
CA LEU A 560 -0.95 -32.68 -2.06
C LEU A 560 -0.84 -33.98 -2.88
N ALA A 561 0.38 -34.46 -3.13
CA ALA A 561 0.63 -35.67 -3.85
C ALA A 561 0.07 -36.92 -3.10
N TRP A 562 0.28 -36.98 -1.78
CA TRP A 562 -0.28 -37.99 -0.91
C TRP A 562 -1.82 -37.98 -0.90
N ASP A 563 -2.45 -36.80 -0.72
CA ASP A 563 -3.92 -36.65 -0.73
C ASP A 563 -4.52 -37.02 -2.12
N ALA A 564 -3.76 -36.82 -3.20
CA ALA A 564 -4.14 -37.24 -4.54
C ALA A 564 -4.07 -38.79 -4.75
N GLY A 565 -3.62 -39.54 -3.74
CA GLY A 565 -3.57 -40.99 -3.74
C GLY A 565 -2.36 -41.57 -4.47
N LEU A 566 -1.26 -40.84 -4.63
CA LEU A 566 -0.03 -41.38 -5.19
C LEU A 566 0.54 -42.48 -4.27
N PRO A 567 0.91 -43.68 -4.81
CA PRO A 567 1.60 -44.71 -4.04
C PRO A 567 2.94 -44.21 -3.50
N GLU A 568 3.40 -44.74 -2.36
CA GLU A 568 4.66 -44.32 -1.71
C GLU A 568 5.86 -44.37 -2.66
N ALA A 569 6.00 -45.44 -3.45
CA ALA A 569 7.05 -45.57 -4.47
C ALA A 569 7.04 -44.42 -5.51
N GLU A 570 5.86 -43.85 -5.79
CA GLU A 570 5.74 -42.72 -6.68
C GLU A 570 6.06 -41.41 -6.02
N LEU A 571 5.79 -41.27 -4.70
CA LEU A 571 6.19 -40.13 -3.90
C LEU A 571 7.71 -40.10 -3.76
N GLU A 572 8.36 -41.24 -3.51
CA GLU A 572 9.83 -41.36 -3.40
C GLU A 572 10.54 -41.01 -4.72
N ALA A 573 9.90 -41.26 -5.85
CA ALA A 573 10.44 -40.91 -7.16
C ALA A 573 10.36 -39.43 -7.52
N LEU A 574 9.68 -38.58 -6.72
CA LEU A 574 9.59 -37.17 -6.98
C LEU A 574 10.93 -36.47 -6.65
N PRO A 575 11.39 -35.50 -7.49
CA PRO A 575 12.56 -34.67 -7.17
C PRO A 575 12.41 -33.96 -5.82
N LEU A 576 11.19 -33.61 -5.44
CA LEU A 576 10.86 -32.99 -4.17
C LEU A 576 11.18 -33.89 -2.97
N TRP A 577 10.96 -35.20 -3.07
CA TRP A 577 11.30 -36.16 -2.01
C TRP A 577 12.80 -36.15 -1.71
N GLN A 578 13.60 -36.16 -2.76
CA GLN A 578 15.06 -36.13 -2.63
C GLN A 578 15.58 -34.83 -2.01
N ALA A 579 14.87 -33.73 -2.20
CA ALA A 579 15.20 -32.43 -1.59
C ALA A 579 14.78 -32.31 -0.10
N MET A 580 14.10 -33.33 0.43
CA MET A 580 13.52 -33.31 1.80
C MET A 580 14.00 -34.52 2.62
N PRO A 581 15.03 -34.34 3.47
CA PRO A 581 15.58 -35.44 4.29
C PRO A 581 14.55 -36.09 5.26
N ASN A 582 13.46 -35.40 5.56
CA ASN A 582 12.39 -35.86 6.47
C ASN A 582 11.10 -36.28 5.74
N ALA A 583 11.13 -36.55 4.43
CA ALA A 583 9.94 -36.87 3.63
C ALA A 583 9.17 -38.09 4.18
N SER A 584 9.84 -39.18 4.54
CA SER A 584 9.20 -40.36 5.14
C SER A 584 8.50 -40.07 6.47
N SER A 585 9.12 -39.24 7.32
CA SER A 585 8.49 -38.81 8.58
C SER A 585 7.23 -37.97 8.32
N LEU A 586 7.21 -37.17 7.26
CA LEU A 586 6.03 -36.38 6.87
C LEU A 586 4.88 -37.28 6.38
N CYS A 587 5.17 -38.34 5.62
CA CYS A 587 4.15 -39.34 5.26
C CYS A 587 3.55 -40.01 6.51
N THR A 588 4.38 -40.38 7.47
CA THR A 588 3.89 -40.89 8.76
C THR A 588 3.00 -39.89 9.52
N MET A 589 3.33 -38.58 9.47
CA MET A 589 2.49 -37.54 10.07
C MET A 589 1.13 -37.44 9.34
N LEU A 590 1.12 -37.53 8.01
CA LEU A 590 -0.09 -37.47 7.19
C LEU A 590 -0.99 -38.69 7.47
N GLU A 591 -0.44 -39.90 7.48
CA GLU A 591 -1.17 -41.14 7.77
C GLU A 591 -1.81 -41.14 9.16
N LYS A 592 -1.06 -40.69 10.16
CA LYS A 592 -1.52 -40.62 11.56
C LYS A 592 -2.23 -39.30 11.91
N GLN A 593 -2.36 -38.38 10.97
CA GLN A 593 -2.93 -37.04 11.16
C GLN A 593 -2.32 -36.26 12.33
N ILE A 594 -1.01 -36.43 12.57
CA ILE A 594 -0.28 -35.76 13.66
C ILE A 594 0.17 -34.39 13.20
N ALA A 595 -0.29 -33.33 13.89
CA ALA A 595 0.04 -31.95 13.61
C ALA A 595 -0.19 -31.55 12.12
N CYS A 596 -1.29 -32.00 11.54
CA CYS A 596 -1.69 -31.77 10.17
C CYS A 596 -3.03 -31.01 10.11
N PRO A 597 -3.08 -29.71 10.56
CA PRO A 597 -4.33 -28.96 10.47
C PRO A 597 -4.83 -28.89 9.03
N PRO A 598 -6.16 -29.02 8.80
CA PRO A 598 -6.74 -28.92 7.46
C PRO A 598 -6.78 -27.46 6.99
N ALA A 599 -6.46 -27.23 5.73
CA ALA A 599 -6.45 -25.91 5.12
C ALA A 599 -7.13 -25.88 3.74
N SER A 600 -8.15 -25.06 3.56
CA SER A 600 -8.77 -24.80 2.25
C SER A 600 -8.11 -23.63 1.51
N SER A 601 -6.78 -23.53 1.56
CA SER A 601 -6.02 -22.38 1.11
C SER A 601 -5.52 -22.51 -0.33
N ILE A 602 -5.89 -21.53 -1.17
CA ILE A 602 -5.34 -21.38 -2.53
C ILE A 602 -3.85 -21.03 -2.48
N GLY A 603 -3.43 -20.19 -1.51
CA GLY A 603 -2.00 -19.88 -1.35
C GLY A 603 -1.17 -21.13 -1.08
N ARG A 604 -1.63 -22.02 -0.21
CA ARG A 604 -0.95 -23.31 0.06
C ARG A 604 -0.99 -24.23 -1.15
N LEU A 605 -2.08 -24.21 -1.94
CA LEU A 605 -2.15 -24.95 -3.19
C LEU A 605 -1.07 -24.49 -4.19
N PHE A 606 -0.84 -23.17 -4.31
CA PHE A 606 0.26 -22.61 -5.11
C PHE A 606 1.63 -23.09 -4.64
N ASP A 607 1.87 -23.04 -3.33
CA ASP A 607 3.14 -23.45 -2.73
C ASP A 607 3.44 -24.93 -3.05
N GLY A 608 2.45 -25.79 -2.87
CA GLY A 608 2.59 -27.21 -3.13
C GLY A 608 2.80 -27.53 -4.61
N VAL A 609 2.05 -26.88 -5.50
CA VAL A 609 2.23 -27.06 -6.96
C VAL A 609 3.59 -26.58 -7.41
N TYR A 610 4.07 -25.44 -6.90
CA TYR A 610 5.40 -24.93 -7.21
C TYR A 610 6.50 -25.90 -6.72
N ALA A 611 6.34 -26.44 -5.51
CA ALA A 611 7.26 -27.43 -4.95
C ALA A 611 7.31 -28.72 -5.78
N LEU A 612 6.16 -29.24 -6.21
CA LEU A 612 6.05 -30.43 -7.07
C LEU A 612 6.70 -30.21 -8.45
N LEU A 613 6.50 -29.01 -9.01
CA LEU A 613 7.00 -28.67 -10.35
C LEU A 613 8.51 -28.45 -10.39
N THR A 614 9.09 -27.89 -9.32
CA THR A 614 10.49 -27.45 -9.30
C THR A 614 11.41 -28.28 -8.41
N GLY A 615 10.87 -29.11 -7.53
CA GLY A 615 11.61 -29.81 -6.49
C GLY A 615 12.07 -28.89 -5.33
N ARG A 616 11.68 -27.62 -5.33
CA ARG A 616 12.12 -26.66 -4.29
C ARG A 616 11.30 -26.87 -3.00
N ALA A 617 12.00 -27.10 -1.89
CA ALA A 617 11.36 -27.44 -0.62
C ALA A 617 11.08 -26.22 0.29
N VAL A 618 11.77 -25.08 0.09
CA VAL A 618 11.71 -23.90 0.96
C VAL A 618 11.62 -22.62 0.14
N ILE A 619 10.89 -21.65 0.64
CA ILE A 619 10.82 -20.26 0.11
C ILE A 619 11.43 -19.27 1.08
N ASP A 620 11.90 -18.12 0.55
CA ASP A 620 12.55 -17.08 1.32
C ASP A 620 11.60 -15.99 1.81
N TYR A 621 10.48 -15.77 1.09
CA TYR A 621 9.50 -14.76 1.44
C TYR A 621 8.06 -15.20 1.09
N ASP A 622 7.09 -14.66 1.81
CA ASP A 622 5.67 -14.94 1.56
C ASP A 622 5.23 -14.48 0.16
N GLY A 623 4.52 -15.37 -0.56
CA GLY A 623 4.08 -15.14 -1.94
C GLY A 623 5.15 -15.40 -3.02
N GLU A 624 6.31 -15.97 -2.68
CA GLU A 624 7.36 -16.30 -3.65
C GLU A 624 6.89 -17.35 -4.67
N ALA A 625 6.34 -18.44 -4.22
CA ALA A 625 5.91 -19.52 -5.11
C ALA A 625 4.81 -19.07 -6.10
N PRO A 626 3.73 -18.38 -5.71
CA PRO A 626 2.77 -17.80 -6.64
C PRO A 626 3.38 -16.87 -7.67
N ALA A 627 4.33 -15.99 -7.25
CA ALA A 627 4.98 -15.05 -8.15
C ALA A 627 5.90 -15.74 -9.16
N LEU A 628 6.61 -16.79 -8.75
CA LEU A 628 7.48 -17.56 -9.64
C LEU A 628 6.69 -18.47 -10.59
N LEU A 629 5.55 -19.04 -10.15
CA LEU A 629 4.64 -19.75 -11.07
C LEU A 629 4.08 -18.80 -12.14
N GLU A 630 3.71 -17.57 -11.77
CA GLU A 630 3.29 -16.56 -12.74
C GLU A 630 4.43 -16.22 -13.71
N ALA A 631 5.66 -16.11 -13.22
CA ALA A 631 6.84 -15.79 -14.04
C ALA A 631 7.19 -16.86 -15.09
N LEU A 632 6.79 -18.12 -14.88
CA LEU A 632 6.96 -19.16 -15.85
C LEU A 632 6.03 -19.00 -17.08
N VAL A 633 4.90 -18.32 -16.92
CA VAL A 633 3.88 -18.17 -17.96
C VAL A 633 4.20 -16.96 -18.84
N ARG A 634 4.54 -17.21 -20.09
CA ARG A 634 4.84 -16.17 -21.12
C ARG A 634 3.68 -16.05 -22.11
N PRO A 635 3.54 -14.90 -22.80
CA PRO A 635 2.65 -14.81 -23.96
C PRO A 635 2.97 -15.92 -24.96
N GLY A 636 1.93 -16.64 -25.44
CA GLY A 636 2.12 -17.76 -26.37
C GLY A 636 2.52 -19.10 -25.74
N THR A 637 2.79 -19.19 -24.43
CA THR A 637 3.02 -20.48 -23.76
C THR A 637 1.81 -21.39 -23.97
N PRO A 638 1.94 -22.61 -24.53
CA PRO A 638 0.83 -23.55 -24.63
C PRO A 638 0.42 -24.02 -23.24
N GLY A 639 -0.86 -23.90 -22.90
CA GLY A 639 -1.39 -24.40 -21.62
C GLY A 639 -1.81 -25.86 -21.69
N ARG A 640 -1.60 -26.58 -20.59
CA ARG A 640 -2.24 -27.93 -20.40
C ARG A 640 -3.68 -27.71 -19.95
N ARG A 641 -4.56 -28.63 -20.32
CA ARG A 641 -5.95 -28.60 -19.84
C ARG A 641 -6.11 -29.59 -18.70
N TYR A 642 -6.09 -29.09 -17.49
CA TYR A 642 -6.28 -29.91 -16.30
C TYR A 642 -7.75 -30.05 -15.92
N PRO A 643 -8.14 -31.19 -15.26
CA PRO A 643 -9.51 -31.41 -14.81
C PRO A 643 -9.86 -30.39 -13.68
N VAL A 644 -11.12 -29.95 -13.74
CA VAL A 644 -11.75 -29.16 -12.67
C VAL A 644 -13.01 -29.93 -12.29
N SER A 645 -13.00 -30.58 -11.14
CA SER A 645 -14.11 -31.35 -10.62
C SER A 645 -14.54 -30.83 -9.25
N PHE A 646 -15.81 -31.04 -8.93
CA PHE A 646 -16.40 -30.58 -7.69
C PHE A 646 -17.20 -31.69 -7.02
N TYR A 647 -17.26 -31.64 -5.70
CA TYR A 647 -18.11 -32.48 -4.90
C TYR A 647 -18.85 -31.63 -3.84
N LYS A 648 -19.90 -32.20 -3.29
CA LYS A 648 -20.66 -31.59 -2.20
C LYS A 648 -20.47 -32.43 -0.95
N GLU A 649 -20.06 -31.81 0.13
CA GLU A 649 -19.83 -32.49 1.40
C GLU A 649 -21.11 -32.45 2.27
N THR A 650 -21.08 -33.19 3.39
CA THR A 650 -22.22 -33.30 4.31
C THR A 650 -22.63 -31.97 4.95
N ASP A 651 -21.70 -31.01 5.03
CA ASP A 651 -21.94 -29.64 5.47
C ASP A 651 -22.68 -28.77 4.43
N GLY A 652 -22.94 -29.34 3.25
CA GLY A 652 -23.63 -28.66 2.15
C GLY A 652 -22.72 -27.80 1.27
N LEU A 653 -21.44 -27.60 1.62
CA LEU A 653 -20.51 -26.81 0.84
C LEU A 653 -20.08 -27.52 -0.44
N ARG A 654 -20.06 -26.76 -1.53
CA ARG A 654 -19.52 -27.23 -2.82
C ARG A 654 -18.02 -26.94 -2.86
N ARG A 655 -17.20 -28.00 -2.97
CA ARG A 655 -15.74 -27.89 -2.95
C ARG A 655 -15.11 -28.33 -4.27
N LEU A 656 -14.03 -27.64 -4.68
CA LEU A 656 -13.14 -28.14 -5.73
C LEU A 656 -12.43 -29.39 -5.20
N ASP A 657 -12.47 -30.48 -5.95
CA ASP A 657 -11.63 -31.64 -5.71
C ASP A 657 -10.25 -31.42 -6.34
N THR A 658 -9.25 -31.17 -5.51
CA THR A 658 -7.88 -30.91 -5.95
C THR A 658 -7.13 -32.15 -6.39
N ARG A 659 -7.59 -33.36 -6.03
CA ARG A 659 -6.89 -34.64 -6.29
C ARG A 659 -6.67 -34.96 -7.76
N PRO A 660 -7.69 -34.88 -8.65
CA PRO A 660 -7.48 -35.12 -10.07
C PRO A 660 -6.57 -34.08 -10.74
N LEU A 661 -6.64 -32.83 -10.28
CA LEU A 661 -5.76 -31.74 -10.73
C LEU A 661 -4.29 -32.04 -10.38
N ILE A 662 -4.02 -32.41 -9.13
CA ILE A 662 -2.67 -32.71 -8.66
C ILE A 662 -2.12 -33.97 -9.31
N ALA A 663 -2.90 -35.04 -9.40
CA ALA A 663 -2.49 -36.28 -10.08
C ALA A 663 -2.08 -36.01 -11.54
N ALA A 664 -2.85 -35.20 -12.29
CA ALA A 664 -2.51 -34.81 -13.64
C ALA A 664 -1.25 -33.94 -13.74
N ILE A 665 -1.05 -33.00 -12.81
CA ILE A 665 0.17 -32.21 -12.74
C ILE A 665 1.39 -33.09 -12.48
N VAL A 666 1.33 -34.01 -11.51
CA VAL A 666 2.42 -34.94 -11.22
C VAL A 666 2.74 -35.82 -12.40
N ALA A 667 1.70 -36.33 -13.11
CA ALA A 667 1.91 -37.13 -14.32
C ALA A 667 2.64 -36.35 -15.42
N ASP A 668 2.27 -35.06 -15.63
CA ASP A 668 2.95 -34.22 -16.61
C ASP A 668 4.40 -33.89 -16.17
N CYS A 669 4.66 -33.66 -14.87
CA CYS A 669 6.03 -33.50 -14.36
C CYS A 669 6.89 -34.73 -14.64
N LYS A 670 6.37 -35.94 -14.39
CA LYS A 670 7.05 -37.22 -14.69
C LYS A 670 7.27 -37.42 -16.18
N ALA A 671 6.35 -36.96 -17.01
CA ALA A 671 6.46 -37.03 -18.48
C ALA A 671 7.42 -35.97 -19.06
N GLY A 672 8.03 -35.11 -18.23
CA GLY A 672 8.95 -34.08 -18.69
C GLY A 672 8.27 -32.92 -19.43
N VAL A 673 6.98 -32.70 -19.20
CA VAL A 673 6.26 -31.56 -19.77
C VAL A 673 6.91 -30.26 -19.28
N ALA A 674 7.09 -29.29 -20.19
CA ALA A 674 7.74 -28.01 -19.88
C ALA A 674 7.05 -27.31 -18.67
N PRO A 675 7.81 -26.89 -17.65
CA PRO A 675 7.26 -26.24 -16.44
C PRO A 675 6.31 -25.07 -16.73
N ALA A 676 6.60 -24.29 -17.76
CA ALA A 676 5.75 -23.20 -18.21
C ALA A 676 4.35 -23.66 -18.65
N ALA A 677 4.26 -24.79 -19.36
CA ALA A 677 2.98 -25.34 -19.82
C ALA A 677 2.14 -25.88 -18.65
N VAL A 678 2.79 -26.51 -17.67
CA VAL A 678 2.17 -26.98 -16.43
C VAL A 678 1.67 -25.79 -15.60
N ALA A 679 2.50 -24.80 -15.37
CA ALA A 679 2.14 -23.57 -14.63
C ALA A 679 0.96 -22.85 -15.30
N ARG A 680 0.98 -22.69 -16.64
CA ARG A 680 -0.12 -22.12 -17.41
C ARG A 680 -1.41 -22.89 -17.21
N GLY A 681 -1.34 -24.22 -17.37
CA GLY A 681 -2.50 -25.09 -17.20
C GLY A 681 -3.12 -25.03 -15.81
N PHE A 682 -2.28 -24.96 -14.76
CA PHE A 682 -2.71 -24.79 -13.39
C PHE A 682 -3.45 -23.46 -13.17
N LEU A 683 -2.87 -22.33 -13.61
CA LEU A 683 -3.49 -21.01 -13.48
C LEU A 683 -4.82 -20.94 -14.27
N ASP A 684 -4.85 -21.48 -15.49
CA ASP A 684 -6.08 -21.56 -16.29
C ASP A 684 -7.15 -22.45 -15.63
N ALA A 685 -6.75 -23.52 -14.92
CA ALA A 685 -7.68 -24.36 -14.17
C ALA A 685 -8.32 -23.60 -13.00
N LEU A 686 -7.54 -22.80 -12.26
CA LEU A 686 -8.06 -21.94 -11.20
C LEU A 686 -9.02 -20.86 -11.74
N CYS A 687 -8.69 -20.24 -12.87
CA CYS A 687 -9.59 -19.28 -13.52
C CYS A 687 -10.95 -19.93 -13.90
N ARG A 688 -10.92 -21.13 -14.48
CA ARG A 688 -12.15 -21.89 -14.79
C ARG A 688 -12.93 -22.26 -13.54
N MET A 689 -12.25 -22.75 -12.51
CA MET A 689 -12.85 -23.07 -11.20
C MET A 689 -13.64 -21.90 -10.62
N ALA A 690 -13.05 -20.70 -10.64
CA ALA A 690 -13.72 -19.48 -10.14
C ALA A 690 -15.06 -19.24 -10.85
N VAL A 691 -15.08 -19.34 -12.17
CA VAL A 691 -16.29 -19.10 -12.98
C VAL A 691 -17.32 -20.23 -12.80
N ASP A 692 -16.88 -21.49 -12.79
CA ASP A 692 -17.78 -22.64 -12.64
C ASP A 692 -18.43 -22.67 -11.25
N GLN A 693 -17.68 -22.28 -10.20
CA GLN A 693 -18.27 -22.10 -8.88
C GLN A 693 -19.26 -20.93 -8.86
N CYS A 694 -18.89 -19.79 -9.45
CA CYS A 694 -19.74 -18.61 -9.48
C CYS A 694 -21.07 -18.88 -10.19
N ARG A 695 -21.06 -19.61 -11.33
CA ARG A 695 -22.28 -20.00 -12.06
C ARG A 695 -23.25 -20.81 -11.21
N VAL A 696 -22.75 -21.69 -10.36
CA VAL A 696 -23.58 -22.56 -9.52
C VAL A 696 -23.98 -21.89 -8.21
N LEU A 697 -23.07 -21.17 -7.57
CA LEU A 697 -23.26 -20.61 -6.24
C LEU A 697 -23.82 -19.18 -6.24
N ASN A 698 -23.81 -18.49 -7.38
CA ASN A 698 -24.34 -17.14 -7.56
C ASN A 698 -25.37 -17.08 -8.71
N PRO A 699 -26.46 -17.89 -8.65
CA PRO A 699 -27.49 -17.89 -9.70
C PRO A 699 -28.25 -16.56 -9.79
N GLU A 700 -28.32 -15.83 -8.70
CA GLU A 700 -28.95 -14.50 -8.61
C GLU A 700 -28.13 -13.39 -9.24
N ARG A 701 -26.92 -13.70 -9.73
CA ARG A 701 -25.99 -12.74 -10.34
C ARG A 701 -25.67 -11.53 -9.47
N ARG A 702 -25.51 -11.73 -8.16
CA ARG A 702 -24.99 -10.69 -7.27
C ARG A 702 -23.66 -10.17 -7.82
N PRO A 703 -23.31 -8.88 -7.61
CA PRO A 703 -22.00 -8.35 -7.94
C PRO A 703 -20.90 -9.23 -7.37
N VAL A 704 -19.86 -9.53 -8.16
CA VAL A 704 -18.75 -10.38 -7.72
C VAL A 704 -17.60 -9.49 -7.22
N VAL A 705 -17.08 -9.76 -6.04
CA VAL A 705 -15.91 -9.07 -5.48
C VAL A 705 -14.73 -10.06 -5.40
N LEU A 706 -13.56 -9.63 -5.89
CA LEU A 706 -12.32 -10.38 -5.83
C LEU A 706 -11.43 -9.78 -4.75
N SER A 707 -11.05 -10.57 -3.73
CA SER A 707 -10.19 -10.13 -2.62
C SER A 707 -9.37 -11.27 -2.03
N GLY A 708 -8.37 -10.92 -1.22
CA GLY A 708 -7.37 -11.83 -0.66
C GLY A 708 -6.04 -11.74 -1.39
N GLY A 709 -4.96 -12.10 -0.70
CA GLY A 709 -3.57 -11.93 -1.17
C GLY A 709 -3.25 -12.68 -2.46
N VAL A 710 -4.00 -13.72 -2.81
CA VAL A 710 -3.80 -14.48 -4.05
C VAL A 710 -4.08 -13.63 -5.30
N PHE A 711 -4.97 -12.64 -5.23
CA PHE A 711 -5.24 -11.72 -6.34
C PHE A 711 -4.14 -10.67 -6.56
N LEU A 712 -3.04 -10.68 -5.81
CA LEU A 712 -1.80 -10.02 -6.20
C LEU A 712 -1.13 -10.73 -7.39
N ASN A 713 -1.51 -11.97 -7.71
CA ASN A 713 -1.16 -12.63 -8.96
C ASN A 713 -1.98 -12.00 -10.09
N LEU A 714 -1.33 -11.23 -10.95
CA LEU A 714 -2.02 -10.48 -12.01
C LEU A 714 -2.57 -11.38 -13.11
N TYR A 715 -1.97 -12.56 -13.34
CA TYR A 715 -2.51 -13.53 -14.28
C TYR A 715 -3.91 -14.01 -13.85
N LEU A 716 -4.05 -14.37 -12.57
CA LEU A 716 -5.36 -14.75 -12.02
C LEU A 716 -6.34 -13.57 -12.02
N LEU A 717 -5.91 -12.40 -11.58
CA LEU A 717 -6.75 -11.19 -11.57
C LEU A 717 -7.33 -10.92 -12.96
N HIS A 718 -6.50 -10.93 -14.00
CA HIS A 718 -6.91 -10.76 -15.39
C HIS A 718 -7.82 -11.89 -15.88
N GLY A 719 -7.40 -13.15 -15.66
CA GLY A 719 -8.11 -14.33 -16.15
C GLY A 719 -9.49 -14.48 -15.51
N VAL A 720 -9.59 -14.37 -14.20
CA VAL A 720 -10.86 -14.50 -13.47
C VAL A 720 -11.79 -13.33 -13.80
N THR A 721 -11.30 -12.09 -13.81
CA THR A 721 -12.12 -10.93 -14.16
C THR A 721 -12.67 -11.04 -15.57
N ARG A 722 -11.82 -11.38 -16.56
CA ARG A 722 -12.24 -11.55 -17.95
C ARG A 722 -13.32 -12.62 -18.09
N LEU A 723 -13.08 -13.84 -17.58
CA LEU A 723 -14.01 -14.97 -17.73
C LEU A 723 -15.34 -14.73 -17.00
N LEU A 724 -15.35 -14.08 -15.84
CA LEU A 724 -16.57 -13.70 -15.14
C LEU A 724 -17.36 -12.64 -15.92
N THR A 725 -16.66 -11.62 -16.47
CA THR A 725 -17.28 -10.58 -17.31
C THR A 725 -17.89 -11.20 -18.58
N GLU A 726 -17.17 -12.10 -19.26
CA GLU A 726 -17.67 -12.85 -20.41
C GLU A 726 -18.89 -13.72 -20.04
N ALA A 727 -18.96 -14.23 -18.80
CA ALA A 727 -20.12 -14.94 -18.27
C ALA A 727 -21.28 -14.01 -17.84
N GLY A 728 -21.14 -12.70 -17.98
CA GLY A 728 -22.16 -11.69 -17.69
C GLY A 728 -22.26 -11.26 -16.22
N TYR A 729 -21.20 -11.44 -15.43
CA TYR A 729 -21.14 -10.92 -14.06
C TYR A 729 -20.49 -9.53 -14.03
N THR A 730 -20.98 -8.67 -13.12
CA THR A 730 -20.29 -7.43 -12.78
C THR A 730 -19.22 -7.75 -11.73
N VAL A 731 -17.95 -7.46 -12.06
CA VAL A 731 -16.79 -7.80 -11.22
C VAL A 731 -16.16 -6.56 -10.65
N TYR A 732 -15.87 -6.58 -9.36
CA TYR A 732 -15.20 -5.51 -8.62
C TYR A 732 -13.89 -6.00 -8.01
N THR A 733 -12.88 -5.16 -8.11
CA THR A 733 -11.54 -5.38 -7.55
C THR A 733 -11.13 -4.18 -6.70
N HIS A 734 -10.09 -4.32 -5.89
CA HIS A 734 -9.55 -3.21 -5.13
C HIS A 734 -8.87 -2.17 -6.01
N HIS A 735 -8.95 -0.88 -5.63
CA HIS A 735 -8.30 0.24 -6.33
C HIS A 735 -7.87 1.41 -5.43
N ARG A 736 -8.26 1.45 -4.16
CA ARG A 736 -7.85 2.46 -3.17
C ARG A 736 -7.11 1.87 -1.97
N VAL A 737 -7.27 0.57 -1.71
CA VAL A 737 -6.51 -0.19 -0.72
C VAL A 737 -5.97 -1.47 -1.36
N SER A 738 -5.03 -2.15 -0.69
CA SER A 738 -4.52 -3.44 -1.15
C SER A 738 -5.57 -4.54 -0.99
N THR A 739 -5.56 -5.52 -1.91
CA THR A 739 -6.36 -6.74 -1.81
C THR A 739 -5.85 -7.70 -0.73
N SER A 740 -4.61 -7.53 -0.25
CA SER A 740 -3.99 -8.34 0.81
C SER A 740 -4.44 -7.89 2.21
N ASP A 741 -3.86 -8.50 3.24
CA ASP A 741 -4.14 -8.21 4.67
C ASP A 741 -4.02 -6.73 5.04
N GLU A 742 -3.24 -5.95 4.29
CA GLU A 742 -3.17 -4.49 4.46
C GLU A 742 -4.56 -3.83 4.34
N GLY A 743 -5.45 -4.41 3.52
CA GLY A 743 -6.81 -3.91 3.31
C GLY A 743 -7.85 -4.37 4.35
N ILE A 744 -7.55 -5.37 5.17
CA ILE A 744 -8.49 -6.01 6.10
C ILE A 744 -9.10 -5.01 7.09
N ALA A 745 -8.30 -4.09 7.61
CA ALA A 745 -8.78 -3.11 8.57
C ALA A 745 -9.96 -2.26 8.06
N LEU A 746 -10.02 -1.99 6.75
CA LEU A 746 -11.17 -1.30 6.13
C LEU A 746 -12.43 -2.16 6.20
N GLY A 747 -12.31 -3.47 5.92
CA GLY A 747 -13.42 -4.42 6.00
C GLY A 747 -13.94 -4.59 7.42
N GLN A 748 -13.03 -4.78 8.38
CA GLN A 748 -13.37 -4.86 9.82
C GLN A 748 -14.14 -3.61 10.27
N LEU A 749 -13.68 -2.43 9.88
CA LEU A 749 -14.32 -1.16 10.23
C LEU A 749 -15.71 -1.04 9.59
N ALA A 750 -15.88 -1.42 8.33
CA ALA A 750 -17.17 -1.38 7.64
C ALA A 750 -18.17 -2.37 8.23
N ILE A 751 -17.74 -3.55 8.64
CA ILE A 751 -18.55 -4.54 9.36
C ILE A 751 -19.00 -3.99 10.72
N ALA A 752 -18.08 -3.40 11.49
CA ALA A 752 -18.40 -2.79 12.77
C ALA A 752 -19.41 -1.63 12.62
N ALA A 753 -19.28 -0.84 11.55
CA ALA A 753 -20.24 0.23 11.22
C ALA A 753 -21.64 -0.32 10.92
N ALA A 754 -21.74 -1.41 10.16
CA ALA A 754 -22.99 -2.08 9.87
C ALA A 754 -23.63 -2.70 11.12
N TYR A 755 -22.82 -3.31 11.98
CA TYR A 755 -23.29 -3.86 13.26
C TYR A 755 -23.88 -2.78 14.16
N ARG A 756 -23.21 -1.64 14.29
CA ARG A 756 -23.68 -0.48 15.06
C ARG A 756 -25.00 0.07 14.51
N ARG A 757 -25.18 0.11 13.18
CA ARG A 757 -26.46 0.52 12.57
C ARG A 757 -27.62 -0.36 13.00
N LYS A 758 -27.44 -1.70 12.97
CA LYS A 758 -28.48 -2.65 13.41
C LYS A 758 -28.89 -2.42 14.86
N GLN A 759 -27.93 -2.20 15.77
CA GLN A 759 -28.25 -1.92 17.18
C GLN A 759 -29.02 -0.61 17.36
N ASN A 760 -28.63 0.46 16.66
CA ASN A 760 -29.31 1.75 16.74
C ASN A 760 -30.75 1.71 16.15
N VAL A 761 -31.01 0.88 15.13
CA VAL A 761 -32.35 0.68 14.56
C VAL A 761 -33.22 -0.14 15.52
N SER A 762 -32.68 -1.21 16.12
CA SER A 762 -33.44 -2.02 17.09
C SER A 762 -33.80 -1.24 18.38
N CYS A 763 -32.96 -0.31 18.84
CA CYS A 763 -33.29 0.57 19.96
C CYS A 763 -34.36 1.61 19.61
N ARG A 764 -34.41 2.12 18.38
CA ARG A 764 -35.45 3.07 17.95
C ARG A 764 -36.83 2.40 17.79
N THR A 765 -36.85 1.18 17.25
CA THR A 765 -38.10 0.40 17.13
C THR A 765 -38.64 -0.08 18.48
N ALA A 766 -37.77 -0.29 19.48
CA ALA A 766 -38.21 -0.62 20.85
C ALA A 766 -38.75 0.59 21.62
N SER A 767 -38.25 1.81 21.33
CA SER A 767 -38.80 3.04 21.94
C SER A 767 -40.14 3.51 21.32
N ASP A 768 -40.41 3.13 20.07
CA ASP A 768 -41.65 3.43 19.40
C ASP A 768 -42.80 2.43 19.79
N CYS A 769 -42.46 1.36 20.51
CA CYS A 769 -43.47 0.40 21.05
C CYS A 769 -43.88 0.65 22.49
N ILE A 770 -43.42 1.76 23.13
CA ILE A 770 -43.83 2.20 24.45
C ILE A 770 -44.42 3.63 24.29
N GLY A 771 -45.53 3.71 23.58
CA GLY A 771 -46.31 4.90 23.43
C GLY A 771 -47.79 4.54 23.29
#